data_64a75e61749719643ed4294792a42ec8
#
_entry.id   64a75e61749719643ed4294792a42ec8
#
_cell.length_a   1.000
_cell.length_b   1.000
_cell.length_c   1.000
_cell.angle_alpha   90.00
_cell.angle_beta   90.00
_cell.angle_gamma   90.00
#
_symmetry.space_group_name_H-M   'P 1'
#
loop_
_entity.id
_entity.type
_entity.pdbx_description
1 polymer ?
#
loop_
_entity_poly.entity_id
_entity_poly.type
_entity_poly.pdbx_seq_one_letter_code
_entity_poly.pdbx_strand_id
1 'polypeptide(L)'
;MHVNKSAQTDENKPQVGGSKAGTCCSHSPTDWCSGSSAMREARLCFSALLIATSLQTLTASDFHLPGDYVLGGLFSLHAETVGKSYFAHAEVPRCQTFNLKIVGYSFLRAMRFAVEEINNSSTLLPGISLGYEMVDVCYHTNIVHPLLYFLADNHSKVQLQQSYARYRPRVLAVVGPDSSPGAVTVANVLSSFLIPQITYTATTESLRNPKRFPVAFRTIHSTEQMIKAMLLLLKHFHWNWVIVLFGDDDYGQENLKLLQFWATGVCIAFQESIPVPRESKKLSLEQQAKVQDIINMLHQSTAKVVLVLTLDLTLPFFFQEAIRQNITDLVWIGTEAWATDPSLHSITNISRLGTFLGVAVREVPIPGFNTFRVKAPSNQTEGAGTWASDPGTCNQVCDRCLSAAKQKEKELRDSGERIDFNVYSAVYVIAHALHRLLRCSSAGCHKRAVYPWQLLPEVRQVDFSLLDNKIQFDENGDPPNSFVIVQWRWDQDNHLFKKIAYYSTKHQKLLFGTDNISWHTPGNEVPVSICSYQCIPGQRKKPIGLHPCCFECVDCEAGTYFNESDHYNCQPCPATHWSNVRSQACYPKVVTYLAWDDHRAVVLLIVSLLGLLTTLATLLTFAFHLRTPVVKSAGGGMCLLMLASLVICFLIILAYVGIPTAFKCVWRHTVYSFCFTLCISCIVIRSLQIVCIFKLMAKLPKAYNYWTKYKGPYIFMAVVLALKAVTLMINFIISSPAPVELPLEDNPAILVLDCKKTHAFLEMLDTALDMSLSVLCFCFAYVGKEFPKNYNEAKYIALWTTSYFTTWVILFVAITAYPGVLVPFFNALFNVVNLLGIVIGYFGPKCYIIFFHPERNTSAYFQTDIQTYTMRQK
;
A
#
# COMPACT_ATOMS: atom_id res chain seq x y z
N MET A 1 37.36 -14.26 -26.53
CA MET A 1 38.55 -13.80 -27.29
C MET A 1 39.76 -14.39 -26.59
N HIS A 2 40.23 -15.37 -27.18
CA HIS A 2 41.57 -15.68 -27.63
C HIS A 2 42.68 -15.63 -26.54
N VAL A 3 43.21 -16.75 -26.10
CA VAL A 3 44.17 -17.67 -26.74
C VAL A 3 45.61 -17.27 -26.41
N ASN A 4 46.43 -17.99 -25.80
CA ASN A 4 47.26 -19.16 -26.06
C ASN A 4 48.41 -19.24 -25.06
N LYS A 5 48.70 -20.41 -24.48
CA LYS A 5 49.75 -21.35 -24.86
C LYS A 5 51.17 -20.82 -24.65
N SER A 6 51.99 -21.47 -23.88
CA SER A 6 52.83 -22.68 -24.06
C SER A 6 53.87 -22.66 -22.94
N ALA A 7 54.15 -23.73 -22.19
CA ALA A 7 54.94 -24.88 -22.49
C ALA A 7 56.45 -24.61 -22.37
N GLN A 8 57.07 -25.45 -21.59
CA GLN A 8 58.31 -26.22 -21.64
C GLN A 8 59.17 -26.00 -20.41
N THR A 9 59.24 -27.09 -19.60
CA THR A 9 60.37 -28.00 -19.45
C THR A 9 61.73 -27.38 -19.05
N ASP A 10 62.24 -27.83 -17.90
CA ASP A 10 63.49 -28.60 -17.90
C ASP A 10 63.79 -29.22 -16.52
N GLU A 11 64.30 -30.44 -16.63
CA GLU A 11 64.85 -31.28 -15.62
C GLU A 11 66.07 -30.67 -14.92
N ASN A 12 66.29 -31.09 -13.64
CA ASN A 12 67.59 -31.56 -13.25
C ASN A 12 67.53 -32.13 -11.83
N LYS A 13 67.78 -33.47 -11.75
CA LYS A 13 68.35 -34.13 -10.60
C LYS A 13 69.87 -33.85 -10.54
N PRO A 14 70.51 -33.95 -9.37
CA PRO A 14 71.23 -35.18 -9.08
C PRO A 14 71.09 -35.64 -7.60
N GLN A 15 71.00 -36.90 -7.48
CA GLN A 15 71.66 -38.06 -6.82
C GLN A 15 72.79 -37.78 -5.81
N VAL A 16 72.68 -38.54 -4.73
CA VAL A 16 73.67 -39.58 -4.22
C VAL A 16 74.13 -39.38 -2.77
N GLY A 17 74.00 -40.47 -2.06
CA GLY A 17 74.79 -40.89 -0.89
C GLY A 17 73.95 -41.17 0.35
N GLY A 18 73.71 -42.28 0.81
CA GLY A 18 74.27 -43.63 0.82
C GLY A 18 74.86 -43.92 2.18
N SER A 19 74.40 -45.00 2.75
CA SER A 19 75.09 -45.87 3.67
C SER A 19 74.48 -46.11 5.04
N LYS A 20 74.07 -47.27 5.26
CA LYS A 20 74.32 -48.58 5.85
C LYS A 20 73.59 -48.76 7.18
N ALA A 21 72.71 -49.69 7.34
CA ALA A 21 72.79 -51.15 7.54
C ALA A 21 73.47 -51.61 8.83
N GLY A 22 72.70 -52.30 9.58
CA GLY A 22 73.17 -53.17 10.67
C GLY A 22 71.97 -53.79 11.42
N THR A 23 71.52 -54.80 11.03
CA THR A 23 71.49 -56.27 11.08
C THR A 23 71.62 -56.82 12.48
N CYS A 24 70.65 -57.77 12.79
CA CYS A 24 70.70 -59.05 13.53
C CYS A 24 70.92 -59.02 15.02
N CYS A 25 70.08 -59.71 15.83
CA CYS A 25 70.12 -61.19 15.84
C CYS A 25 68.98 -61.83 16.59
N SER A 26 68.43 -62.84 16.05
CA SER A 26 67.69 -63.96 16.64
C SER A 26 68.47 -64.67 17.72
N HIS A 27 67.78 -65.22 18.73
CA HIS A 27 67.95 -66.62 19.24
C HIS A 27 66.90 -66.92 20.32
N SER A 28 66.17 -68.01 20.11
CA SER A 28 65.56 -68.84 21.13
C SER A 28 66.47 -70.11 21.22
N PRO A 29 66.25 -71.05 22.07
CA PRO A 29 65.24 -71.40 23.08
C PRO A 29 65.77 -72.04 24.38
N THR A 30 64.85 -72.45 25.24
CA THR A 30 64.88 -73.51 26.30
C THR A 30 65.79 -73.32 27.48
N ASP A 31 65.15 -73.27 28.68
CA ASP A 31 65.24 -74.35 29.64
C ASP A 31 64.19 -74.20 30.78
N TRP A 32 63.74 -75.35 31.16
CA TRP A 32 62.75 -75.57 32.24
C TRP A 32 63.42 -75.49 33.62
N CYS A 33 62.74 -74.89 34.59
CA CYS A 33 62.78 -75.34 35.97
C CYS A 33 61.51 -74.90 36.76
N SER A 34 60.95 -75.90 37.35
CA SER A 34 59.75 -75.96 38.22
C SER A 34 59.82 -75.12 39.46
N GLY A 35 58.66 -74.49 39.80
CA GLY A 35 58.44 -73.80 41.07
C GLY A 35 56.97 -73.49 41.29
N SER A 36 56.21 -74.34 41.88
CA SER A 36 54.79 -74.38 42.11
C SER A 36 54.26 -73.44 43.22
N SER A 37 55.02 -72.46 43.70
CA SER A 37 54.50 -71.47 44.69
C SER A 37 54.27 -70.05 44.12
N ALA A 38 54.91 -69.74 43.02
CA ALA A 38 54.76 -68.39 42.42
C ALA A 38 53.43 -68.17 41.63
N MET A 39 52.76 -69.24 41.24
CA MET A 39 51.53 -69.19 40.46
C MET A 39 50.26 -68.85 41.28
N ARG A 40 50.30 -68.90 42.59
CA ARG A 40 49.20 -68.47 43.41
C ARG A 40 49.23 -66.96 43.72
N GLU A 41 50.37 -66.36 43.90
CA GLU A 41 50.51 -64.92 44.11
C GLU A 41 50.35 -64.14 42.83
N ALA A 42 50.81 -64.69 41.70
CA ALA A 42 50.62 -64.04 40.40
C ALA A 42 49.14 -64.05 39.98
N ARG A 43 48.36 -65.08 40.34
CA ARG A 43 46.91 -65.08 40.10
C ARG A 43 46.16 -64.07 41.01
N LEU A 44 46.58 -63.87 42.23
CA LEU A 44 45.99 -62.86 43.12
C LEU A 44 46.37 -61.41 42.70
N CYS A 45 47.60 -61.20 42.27
CA CYS A 45 48.02 -59.88 41.71
C CYS A 45 47.35 -59.59 40.36
N PHE A 46 47.20 -60.66 39.49
CA PHE A 46 46.47 -60.45 38.24
C PHE A 46 44.94 -60.22 38.40
N SER A 47 44.35 -60.93 39.40
CA SER A 47 42.96 -60.67 39.77
C SER A 47 42.80 -59.33 40.45
N ALA A 48 43.72 -58.89 41.29
CA ALA A 48 43.73 -57.56 41.92
C ALA A 48 43.98 -56.45 40.87
N LEU A 49 44.83 -56.66 39.89
CA LEU A 49 45.11 -55.81 38.73
C LEU A 49 43.86 -55.75 37.79
N LEU A 50 43.23 -56.90 37.50
CA LEU A 50 42.00 -56.94 36.70
C LEU A 50 40.81 -56.31 37.45
N ILE A 51 40.73 -56.40 38.78
CA ILE A 51 39.74 -55.71 39.59
C ILE A 51 40.10 -54.22 39.72
N ALA A 52 41.37 -53.84 39.81
CA ALA A 52 41.82 -52.43 39.82
C ALA A 52 41.66 -51.80 38.45
N THR A 53 41.76 -52.52 37.39
CA THR A 53 41.47 -51.98 36.02
C THR A 53 39.98 -52.00 35.68
N SER A 54 39.17 -52.80 36.43
CA SER A 54 37.70 -52.73 36.28
C SER A 54 37.03 -51.73 37.22
N LEU A 55 37.73 -51.07 38.13
CA LEU A 55 37.29 -49.95 38.96
C LEU A 55 37.97 -48.64 38.58
N GLN A 56 38.34 -48.45 37.31
CA GLN A 56 38.40 -47.12 36.76
C GLN A 56 36.95 -46.63 36.72
N THR A 57 36.49 -46.03 37.85
CA THR A 57 35.31 -45.12 37.81
C THR A 57 35.53 -44.23 36.62
N LEU A 58 34.76 -44.44 35.57
CA LEU A 58 34.68 -43.51 34.44
C LEU A 58 34.31 -42.16 35.04
N THR A 59 35.29 -41.32 35.34
CA THR A 59 35.08 -39.92 35.71
C THR A 59 34.59 -39.24 34.45
N ALA A 60 33.28 -39.01 34.38
CA ALA A 60 32.67 -38.26 33.32
C ALA A 60 33.30 -36.86 33.28
N SER A 61 33.94 -36.55 32.18
CA SER A 61 34.35 -35.19 31.85
C SER A 61 33.15 -34.35 31.47
N ASP A 62 33.24 -33.04 31.61
CA ASP A 62 32.19 -32.12 31.09
C ASP A 62 32.09 -32.19 29.58
N PHE A 63 33.13 -32.61 28.86
CA PHE A 63 33.16 -32.69 27.40
C PHE A 63 32.94 -34.10 26.83
N HIS A 64 33.16 -35.16 27.63
CA HIS A 64 33.10 -36.52 27.16
C HIS A 64 32.41 -37.45 28.17
N LEU A 65 31.47 -38.22 27.67
CA LEU A 65 30.81 -39.30 28.38
C LEU A 65 30.61 -40.46 27.40
N PRO A 66 31.18 -41.62 27.67
CA PRO A 66 30.94 -42.82 26.84
C PRO A 66 29.51 -43.33 27.04
N GLY A 67 28.97 -43.97 25.98
CA GLY A 67 27.61 -44.51 26.03
C GLY A 67 27.38 -45.46 24.85
N ASP A 68 26.26 -46.16 24.87
CA ASP A 68 25.84 -47.05 23.79
C ASP A 68 25.63 -46.29 22.48
N TYR A 69 25.11 -45.05 22.60
CA TYR A 69 24.91 -44.10 21.49
C TYR A 69 25.45 -42.75 21.91
N VAL A 70 26.31 -42.18 21.10
CA VAL A 70 27.03 -40.94 21.42
C VAL A 70 26.44 -39.78 20.61
N LEU A 71 26.18 -38.65 21.28
CA LEU A 71 25.72 -37.38 20.70
C LEU A 71 26.89 -36.42 20.58
N GLY A 72 26.94 -35.68 19.47
CA GLY A 72 27.87 -34.56 19.30
C GLY A 72 27.27 -33.26 19.84
N GLY A 73 28.04 -32.45 20.54
CA GLY A 73 27.68 -31.11 20.99
C GLY A 73 28.65 -30.05 20.52
N LEU A 74 28.16 -29.00 19.89
CA LEU A 74 28.93 -27.86 19.41
C LEU A 74 28.52 -26.59 20.17
N PHE A 75 29.43 -26.06 21.00
CA PHE A 75 29.18 -24.95 21.88
C PHE A 75 30.25 -23.87 21.75
N SER A 76 29.86 -22.60 21.78
CA SER A 76 30.79 -21.46 21.78
C SER A 76 31.07 -21.02 23.20
N LEU A 77 32.08 -21.62 23.85
CA LEU A 77 32.51 -21.33 25.19
C LEU A 77 33.44 -20.11 25.27
N HIS A 78 34.23 -19.91 24.23
CA HIS A 78 35.17 -18.79 24.10
C HIS A 78 34.95 -18.04 22.80
N ALA A 79 35.23 -16.72 22.81
CA ALA A 79 34.96 -15.87 21.66
C ALA A 79 36.13 -15.76 20.67
N GLU A 80 37.35 -16.06 21.14
CA GLU A 80 38.56 -15.78 20.36
C GLU A 80 39.49 -16.99 20.27
N THR A 81 40.21 -17.07 19.16
CA THR A 81 41.28 -18.02 18.97
C THR A 81 42.66 -17.42 19.31
N VAL A 82 43.59 -18.23 19.76
CA VAL A 82 44.95 -17.82 20.01
C VAL A 82 45.70 -17.68 18.69
N GLY A 83 46.17 -16.45 18.46
CA GLY A 83 47.28 -16.18 17.50
C GLY A 83 46.84 -16.18 16.03
N LYS A 84 46.87 -15.05 15.42
CA LYS A 84 46.95 -14.86 13.97
C LYS A 84 48.40 -14.85 13.53
N SER A 85 49.13 -15.91 13.81
CA SER A 85 50.37 -16.16 13.06
C SER A 85 49.94 -16.62 11.67
N TYR A 86 50.45 -16.04 10.62
CA TYR A 86 50.41 -16.61 9.28
C TYR A 86 51.10 -17.96 9.38
N PHE A 87 50.27 -18.99 9.39
CA PHE A 87 50.74 -20.35 9.57
C PHE A 87 51.66 -20.74 8.42
N ALA A 88 52.83 -21.13 8.77
CA ALA A 88 53.73 -21.78 7.80
C ALA A 88 53.20 -23.17 7.39
N HIS A 89 52.31 -23.76 8.18
CA HIS A 89 51.66 -25.05 7.96
C HIS A 89 50.23 -25.06 8.64
N ALA A 90 49.38 -25.97 8.26
CA ALA A 90 48.03 -26.10 8.80
C ALA A 90 48.05 -26.61 10.26
N GLU A 91 47.54 -25.81 11.19
CA GLU A 91 47.36 -26.17 12.59
C GLU A 91 45.91 -26.09 12.99
N VAL A 92 45.51 -26.83 14.02
CA VAL A 92 44.20 -26.75 14.61
C VAL A 92 44.13 -25.43 15.45
N PRO A 93 43.22 -24.53 15.16
CA PRO A 93 43.08 -23.33 15.95
C PRO A 93 42.75 -23.67 17.39
N ARG A 94 43.37 -22.93 18.34
CA ARG A 94 43.14 -23.07 19.79
C ARG A 94 42.30 -21.91 20.30
N CYS A 95 41.36 -22.15 21.22
CA CYS A 95 40.61 -21.11 21.87
C CYS A 95 41.43 -20.46 22.98
N GLN A 96 41.19 -19.13 23.17
CA GLN A 96 41.72 -18.41 24.33
C GLN A 96 41.00 -18.85 25.60
N THR A 97 41.73 -19.03 26.70
CA THR A 97 41.17 -19.48 27.99
C THR A 97 40.52 -18.36 28.82
N PHE A 98 40.78 -17.11 28.46
CA PHE A 98 40.11 -15.97 29.11
C PHE A 98 38.80 -15.64 28.42
N ASN A 99 37.86 -15.01 29.14
CA ASN A 99 36.53 -14.64 28.68
C ASN A 99 35.63 -15.81 28.31
N LEU A 100 35.50 -16.76 29.23
CA LEU A 100 34.47 -17.76 29.16
C LEU A 100 33.10 -17.11 28.99
N LYS A 101 32.37 -17.45 27.93
CA LYS A 101 30.98 -17.05 27.70
C LYS A 101 30.07 -17.88 28.62
N ILE A 102 29.44 -17.21 29.56
CA ILE A 102 28.56 -17.86 30.55
C ILE A 102 27.38 -18.56 29.88
N VAL A 103 26.82 -17.94 28.85
CA VAL A 103 25.68 -18.49 28.09
C VAL A 103 26.12 -19.79 27.39
N GLY A 104 27.27 -19.81 26.71
CA GLY A 104 27.80 -21.02 26.07
C GLY A 104 28.08 -22.12 27.07
N TYR A 105 28.62 -21.79 28.24
CA TYR A 105 28.84 -22.74 29.33
C TYR A 105 27.50 -23.29 29.86
N SER A 106 26.48 -22.48 30.00
CA SER A 106 25.14 -22.91 30.40
C SER A 106 24.57 -23.93 29.40
N PHE A 107 24.76 -23.71 28.10
CA PHE A 107 24.31 -24.64 27.05
C PHE A 107 25.01 -26.00 27.13
N LEU A 108 26.33 -26.00 27.33
CA LEU A 108 27.07 -27.23 27.54
C LEU A 108 26.54 -28.02 28.77
N ARG A 109 26.32 -27.30 29.89
CA ARG A 109 25.75 -27.88 31.09
C ARG A 109 24.33 -28.41 30.90
N ALA A 110 23.48 -27.73 30.10
CA ALA A 110 22.12 -28.14 29.75
C ALA A 110 22.13 -29.47 28.96
N MET A 111 23.04 -29.64 27.99
CA MET A 111 23.17 -30.90 27.26
C MET A 111 23.59 -32.04 28.21
N ARG A 112 24.58 -31.80 29.07
CA ARG A 112 25.03 -32.75 30.05
C ARG A 112 23.91 -33.14 31.02
N PHE A 113 23.20 -32.17 31.58
CA PHE A 113 22.08 -32.39 32.47
C PHE A 113 20.98 -33.26 31.85
N ALA A 114 20.59 -32.94 30.62
CA ALA A 114 19.60 -33.72 29.88
C ALA A 114 20.05 -35.17 29.65
N VAL A 115 21.32 -35.43 29.28
CA VAL A 115 21.83 -36.78 29.10
C VAL A 115 21.87 -37.53 30.43
N GLU A 116 22.35 -36.92 31.50
CA GLU A 116 22.38 -37.55 32.82
C GLU A 116 20.96 -37.90 33.33
N GLU A 117 20.00 -37.01 33.14
CA GLU A 117 18.61 -37.24 33.51
C GLU A 117 17.96 -38.37 32.71
N ILE A 118 18.19 -38.42 31.35
CA ILE A 118 17.69 -39.49 30.51
C ILE A 118 18.31 -40.83 30.91
N ASN A 119 19.64 -40.88 31.17
CA ASN A 119 20.31 -42.09 31.61
C ASN A 119 19.80 -42.63 32.96
N ASN A 120 19.27 -41.78 33.82
CA ASN A 120 18.63 -42.14 35.08
C ASN A 120 17.12 -42.44 34.94
N SER A 121 16.56 -42.29 33.75
CA SER A 121 15.15 -42.51 33.50
C SER A 121 14.84 -43.99 33.32
N SER A 122 13.81 -44.45 33.99
CA SER A 122 13.28 -45.82 33.80
C SER A 122 12.29 -45.92 32.63
N THR A 123 11.82 -44.81 32.11
CA THR A 123 10.76 -44.77 31.08
C THR A 123 11.30 -44.42 29.70
N LEU A 124 12.28 -43.54 29.60
CA LEU A 124 12.89 -43.13 28.35
C LEU A 124 14.22 -43.83 28.19
N LEU A 125 14.37 -44.64 27.13
CA LEU A 125 15.55 -45.44 26.81
C LEU A 125 16.00 -46.43 27.93
N PRO A 126 15.09 -47.21 28.54
CA PRO A 126 15.45 -48.11 29.64
C PRO A 126 16.53 -49.10 29.25
N GLY A 127 17.65 -49.13 30.00
CA GLY A 127 18.77 -50.01 29.76
C GLY A 127 19.73 -49.60 28.62
N ILE A 128 19.54 -48.37 28.08
CA ILE A 128 20.44 -47.77 27.09
C ILE A 128 21.10 -46.55 27.72
N SER A 129 22.43 -46.45 27.56
CA SER A 129 23.22 -45.33 27.98
C SER A 129 23.46 -44.35 26.81
N LEU A 130 23.09 -43.10 26.98
CA LEU A 130 23.53 -42.03 26.07
C LEU A 130 24.89 -41.50 26.50
N GLY A 131 25.80 -41.38 25.54
CA GLY A 131 27.04 -40.66 25.72
C GLY A 131 27.04 -39.33 25.00
N TYR A 132 28.03 -38.51 25.25
CA TYR A 132 28.25 -37.27 24.52
C TYR A 132 29.75 -37.00 24.24
N GLU A 133 30.01 -36.35 23.13
CA GLU A 133 31.27 -35.72 22.74
C GLU A 133 30.96 -34.23 22.50
N MET A 134 31.35 -33.34 23.42
CA MET A 134 31.12 -31.89 23.30
C MET A 134 32.42 -31.17 22.97
N VAL A 135 32.32 -30.12 22.17
CA VAL A 135 33.49 -29.39 21.69
C VAL A 135 33.20 -27.87 21.72
N ASP A 136 34.21 -27.08 22.14
CA ASP A 136 34.21 -25.63 22.02
C ASP A 136 34.59 -25.24 20.57
N VAL A 137 33.66 -24.56 19.89
CA VAL A 137 33.87 -24.12 18.49
C VAL A 137 34.47 -22.71 18.38
N CYS A 138 34.88 -22.09 19.51
CA CYS A 138 35.51 -20.76 19.52
C CYS A 138 34.80 -19.77 18.61
N TYR A 139 33.47 -19.63 18.76
CA TYR A 139 32.64 -18.71 17.99
C TYR A 139 32.81 -18.86 16.46
N HIS A 140 32.55 -20.02 15.88
CA HIS A 140 32.62 -20.43 14.47
C HIS A 140 34.01 -20.57 13.85
N THR A 141 35.09 -20.11 14.45
CA THR A 141 36.40 -20.13 13.81
C THR A 141 36.89 -21.53 13.60
N ASN A 142 36.40 -22.50 14.37
CA ASN A 142 36.90 -23.87 14.35
C ASN A 142 35.80 -24.93 14.31
N ILE A 143 34.85 -24.78 13.40
CA ILE A 143 33.73 -25.73 13.25
C ILE A 143 34.14 -27.00 12.46
N VAL A 144 35.00 -26.84 11.46
CA VAL A 144 35.33 -27.93 10.54
C VAL A 144 36.06 -29.06 11.25
N HIS A 145 37.00 -28.74 12.14
CA HIS A 145 37.79 -29.75 12.85
C HIS A 145 36.94 -30.67 13.74
N PRO A 146 36.05 -30.14 14.63
CA PRO A 146 35.09 -30.95 15.37
C PRO A 146 34.20 -31.83 14.48
N LEU A 147 33.75 -31.32 13.33
CA LEU A 147 32.96 -32.12 12.39
C LEU A 147 33.74 -33.30 11.84
N LEU A 148 34.97 -33.08 11.45
CA LEU A 148 35.83 -34.22 11.00
C LEU A 148 36.03 -35.25 12.10
N TYR A 149 36.18 -34.78 13.35
CA TYR A 149 36.27 -35.67 14.51
C TYR A 149 34.98 -36.46 14.75
N PHE A 150 33.81 -35.81 14.64
CA PHE A 150 32.49 -36.47 14.77
C PHE A 150 32.24 -37.50 13.65
N LEU A 151 32.70 -37.17 12.44
CA LEU A 151 32.55 -38.03 11.28
C LEU A 151 33.54 -39.22 11.28
N ALA A 152 34.64 -39.15 12.03
CA ALA A 152 35.59 -40.24 12.07
C ALA A 152 34.96 -41.55 12.56
N ASP A 153 35.44 -42.67 12.00
CA ASP A 153 35.08 -44.02 12.45
C ASP A 153 35.86 -44.42 13.74
N ASN A 154 35.65 -45.62 14.21
CA ASN A 154 36.36 -46.17 15.39
C ASN A 154 37.87 -46.20 15.20
N HIS A 155 38.40 -46.09 13.98
CA HIS A 155 39.82 -46.03 13.64
C HIS A 155 40.33 -44.59 13.48
N SER A 156 39.53 -43.59 13.90
CA SER A 156 39.85 -42.18 13.80
C SER A 156 40.11 -41.68 12.36
N LYS A 157 39.46 -42.32 11.39
CA LYS A 157 39.56 -41.99 9.97
C LYS A 157 38.21 -41.66 9.36
N VAL A 158 38.16 -40.65 8.50
CA VAL A 158 37.00 -40.36 7.62
C VAL A 158 37.34 -40.96 6.25
N GLN A 159 36.64 -42.04 5.89
CA GLN A 159 36.87 -42.73 4.63
C GLN A 159 35.85 -42.31 3.58
N LEU A 160 36.33 -42.01 2.37
CA LEU A 160 35.45 -41.75 1.25
C LEU A 160 34.88 -43.08 0.75
N GLN A 161 33.58 -43.22 0.73
CA GLN A 161 32.85 -44.41 0.30
C GLN A 161 31.80 -44.06 -0.75
N GLN A 162 31.46 -45.03 -1.59
CA GLN A 162 30.37 -44.85 -2.58
C GLN A 162 28.97 -44.82 -1.90
N SER A 163 28.86 -45.45 -0.74
CA SER A 163 27.61 -45.46 0.05
C SER A 163 27.91 -45.40 1.54
N TYR A 164 27.27 -44.48 2.22
CA TYR A 164 27.34 -44.32 3.67
C TYR A 164 26.22 -45.03 4.42
N ALA A 165 25.46 -45.93 3.77
CA ALA A 165 24.34 -46.64 4.39
C ALA A 165 24.74 -47.51 5.60
N ARG A 166 25.98 -47.96 5.66
CA ARG A 166 26.55 -48.76 6.79
C ARG A 166 27.65 -48.00 7.53
N TYR A 167 27.79 -46.71 7.29
CA TYR A 167 28.81 -45.89 7.94
C TYR A 167 28.44 -45.62 9.39
N ARG A 168 29.40 -45.81 10.30
CA ARG A 168 29.24 -45.55 11.75
C ARG A 168 30.19 -44.43 12.17
N PRO A 169 29.77 -43.21 12.16
CA PRO A 169 30.53 -42.09 12.72
C PRO A 169 30.59 -42.20 14.24
N ARG A 170 31.45 -41.42 14.89
CA ARG A 170 31.54 -41.35 16.36
C ARG A 170 30.23 -40.92 16.98
N VAL A 171 29.53 -39.96 16.36
CA VAL A 171 28.29 -39.42 16.89
C VAL A 171 27.09 -39.78 16.00
N LEU A 172 25.96 -40.07 16.65
CA LEU A 172 24.73 -40.45 15.96
C LEU A 172 23.91 -39.23 15.48
N ALA A 173 23.98 -38.12 16.22
CA ALA A 173 23.31 -36.84 15.95
C ALA A 173 24.15 -35.71 16.55
N VAL A 174 23.94 -34.49 16.07
CA VAL A 174 24.68 -33.29 16.51
C VAL A 174 23.71 -32.24 17.05
N VAL A 175 23.99 -31.72 18.25
CA VAL A 175 23.32 -30.59 18.88
C VAL A 175 24.15 -29.32 18.66
N GLY A 176 23.58 -28.31 18.04
CA GLY A 176 24.25 -27.08 17.73
C GLY A 176 24.77 -26.94 16.30
N PRO A 177 25.62 -25.95 16.04
CA PRO A 177 26.11 -24.90 16.94
C PRO A 177 25.09 -23.78 17.22
N ASP A 178 25.52 -22.78 17.99
CA ASP A 178 24.70 -21.63 18.41
C ASP A 178 24.51 -20.57 17.31
N SER A 179 25.41 -20.48 16.35
CA SER A 179 25.41 -19.44 15.34
C SER A 179 24.79 -19.89 14.01
N SER A 180 24.10 -18.98 13.33
CA SER A 180 23.48 -19.25 12.02
C SER A 180 24.50 -19.63 10.93
N PRO A 181 25.62 -18.91 10.71
CA PRO A 181 26.63 -19.32 9.72
C PRO A 181 27.27 -20.67 10.05
N GLY A 182 27.53 -20.89 11.33
CA GLY A 182 28.05 -22.18 11.81
C GLY A 182 27.10 -23.32 11.56
N ALA A 183 25.80 -23.12 11.87
CA ALA A 183 24.76 -24.13 11.67
C ALA A 183 24.61 -24.51 10.19
N VAL A 184 24.68 -23.54 9.28
CA VAL A 184 24.63 -23.76 7.82
C VAL A 184 25.86 -24.57 7.38
N THR A 185 27.05 -24.25 7.90
CA THR A 185 28.29 -24.98 7.59
C THR A 185 28.18 -26.42 8.05
N VAL A 186 27.73 -26.67 9.26
CA VAL A 186 27.51 -28.00 9.83
C VAL A 186 26.47 -28.77 9.00
N ALA A 187 25.34 -28.15 8.68
CA ALA A 187 24.28 -28.76 7.88
C ALA A 187 24.77 -29.19 6.48
N ASN A 188 25.58 -28.36 5.83
CA ASN A 188 26.17 -28.73 4.52
C ASN A 188 27.01 -30.03 4.59
N VAL A 189 27.81 -30.17 5.62
CA VAL A 189 28.67 -31.36 5.80
C VAL A 189 27.82 -32.56 6.20
N LEU A 190 26.99 -32.43 7.25
CA LEU A 190 26.19 -33.51 7.80
C LEU A 190 25.13 -34.05 6.83
N SER A 191 24.64 -33.20 5.92
CA SER A 191 23.68 -33.60 4.88
C SER A 191 24.22 -34.70 3.98
N SER A 192 25.54 -34.74 3.73
CA SER A 192 26.18 -35.79 2.93
C SER A 192 26.19 -37.17 3.61
N PHE A 193 26.11 -37.18 4.94
CA PHE A 193 26.12 -38.37 5.76
C PHE A 193 24.73 -38.70 6.37
N LEU A 194 23.73 -37.82 6.16
CA LEU A 194 22.39 -37.90 6.73
C LEU A 194 22.42 -38.00 8.26
N ILE A 195 23.32 -37.26 8.92
CA ILE A 195 23.41 -37.14 10.37
C ILE A 195 22.48 -36.03 10.83
N PRO A 196 21.47 -36.31 11.70
CA PRO A 196 20.57 -35.26 12.22
C PRO A 196 21.33 -34.19 12.96
N GLN A 197 21.02 -32.93 12.66
CA GLN A 197 21.49 -31.74 13.35
C GLN A 197 20.30 -31.00 13.97
N ILE A 198 20.39 -30.66 15.26
CA ILE A 198 19.39 -29.90 15.95
C ILE A 198 20.04 -28.64 16.52
N THR A 199 19.71 -27.49 15.91
CA THR A 199 20.21 -26.19 16.38
C THR A 199 19.28 -25.60 17.45
N TYR A 200 19.85 -24.84 18.38
CA TYR A 200 19.12 -24.31 19.53
C TYR A 200 19.03 -22.78 19.58
N THR A 201 19.84 -22.07 18.77
CA THR A 201 19.83 -20.60 18.65
C THR A 201 19.92 -20.10 17.20
N ALA A 202 20.24 -20.96 16.23
CA ALA A 202 20.36 -20.55 14.84
C ALA A 202 18.99 -20.32 14.20
N THR A 203 18.66 -19.06 13.90
CA THR A 203 17.35 -18.62 13.41
C THR A 203 17.25 -18.47 11.90
N THR A 204 18.38 -18.55 11.16
CA THR A 204 18.46 -18.29 9.71
C THR A 204 17.40 -19.06 8.88
N GLU A 205 16.79 -18.36 7.90
CA GLU A 205 15.85 -18.97 6.96
C GLU A 205 16.51 -19.95 5.99
N SER A 206 17.81 -19.84 5.81
CA SER A 206 18.55 -20.75 4.92
C SER A 206 18.37 -22.22 5.29
N LEU A 207 18.26 -22.54 6.59
CA LEU A 207 18.10 -23.91 7.08
C LEU A 207 16.69 -24.49 6.82
N ARG A 208 15.69 -23.69 6.50
CA ARG A 208 14.30 -24.12 6.21
C ARG A 208 14.11 -24.82 4.87
N ASN A 209 15.16 -24.96 4.09
CA ASN A 209 15.08 -25.66 2.83
C ASN A 209 15.38 -27.16 3.00
N PRO A 210 14.38 -28.05 3.12
CA PRO A 210 14.59 -29.47 3.39
C PRO A 210 15.22 -30.21 2.20
N LYS A 211 15.22 -29.65 0.99
CA LYS A 211 15.88 -30.20 -0.17
C LYS A 211 17.39 -29.98 -0.10
N ARG A 212 17.81 -28.83 0.45
CA ARG A 212 19.24 -28.51 0.62
C ARG A 212 19.80 -29.07 1.93
N PHE A 213 19.02 -28.97 3.02
CA PHE A 213 19.40 -29.36 4.37
C PHE A 213 18.44 -30.40 4.97
N PRO A 214 18.37 -31.62 4.46
CA PRO A 214 17.43 -32.62 4.92
C PRO A 214 17.62 -33.04 6.38
N VAL A 215 18.80 -32.75 6.95
CA VAL A 215 19.22 -33.13 8.30
C VAL A 215 18.97 -32.05 9.36
N ALA A 216 18.64 -30.80 8.95
CA ALA A 216 18.56 -29.65 9.84
C ALA A 216 17.20 -29.58 10.52
N PHE A 217 17.21 -29.48 11.85
CA PHE A 217 16.08 -29.20 12.72
C PHE A 217 16.48 -28.11 13.69
N ARG A 218 15.51 -27.43 14.28
CA ARG A 218 15.78 -26.42 15.31
C ARG A 218 14.74 -26.44 16.42
N THR A 219 15.18 -26.09 17.63
CA THR A 219 14.32 -25.91 18.79
C THR A 219 14.00 -24.43 19.07
N ILE A 220 14.48 -23.55 18.18
CA ILE A 220 14.19 -22.11 18.15
C ILE A 220 13.45 -21.77 16.86
N HIS A 221 12.68 -20.67 16.86
CA HIS A 221 11.97 -20.19 15.69
C HIS A 221 12.88 -19.53 14.66
N SER A 222 12.33 -19.42 13.45
CA SER A 222 12.97 -18.70 12.36
C SER A 222 12.96 -17.18 12.55
N THR A 223 13.92 -16.51 11.93
CA THR A 223 14.01 -15.05 11.84
C THR A 223 12.73 -14.45 11.25
N GLU A 224 12.10 -15.12 10.29
CA GLU A 224 10.82 -14.68 9.69
C GLU A 224 9.71 -14.49 10.75
N GLN A 225 9.57 -15.46 11.67
CA GLN A 225 8.55 -15.40 12.71
C GLN A 225 8.82 -14.27 13.72
N MET A 226 10.07 -14.01 14.02
CA MET A 226 10.49 -12.89 14.86
C MET A 226 10.14 -11.55 14.19
N ILE A 227 10.50 -11.37 12.92
CA ILE A 227 10.15 -10.16 12.16
C ILE A 227 8.63 -9.96 12.09
N LYS A 228 7.86 -11.01 11.86
CA LYS A 228 6.40 -10.93 11.90
C LYS A 228 5.86 -10.48 13.25
N ALA A 229 6.44 -10.97 14.35
CA ALA A 229 6.08 -10.52 15.70
C ALA A 229 6.37 -9.02 15.88
N MET A 230 7.54 -8.53 15.42
CA MET A 230 7.88 -7.10 15.44
C MET A 230 6.90 -6.27 14.61
N LEU A 231 6.58 -6.68 13.39
CA LEU A 231 5.64 -5.98 12.52
C LEU A 231 4.22 -5.90 13.12
N LEU A 232 3.78 -6.97 13.78
CA LEU A 232 2.50 -6.95 14.51
C LEU A 232 2.53 -6.00 15.70
N LEU A 233 3.68 -5.87 16.38
CA LEU A 233 3.87 -4.89 17.46
C LEU A 233 3.75 -3.46 16.92
N LEU A 234 4.43 -3.17 15.80
CA LEU A 234 4.32 -1.87 15.11
C LEU A 234 2.88 -1.57 14.70
N LYS A 235 2.20 -2.55 14.13
CA LYS A 235 0.79 -2.41 13.71
C LYS A 235 -0.14 -2.15 14.90
N HIS A 236 0.09 -2.81 16.03
CA HIS A 236 -0.73 -2.64 17.24
C HIS A 236 -0.68 -1.20 17.77
N PHE A 237 0.50 -0.57 17.77
CA PHE A 237 0.69 0.81 18.20
C PHE A 237 0.56 1.84 17.09
N HIS A 238 0.16 1.45 15.87
CA HIS A 238 0.04 2.31 14.70
C HIS A 238 1.35 3.01 14.30
N TRP A 239 2.50 2.42 14.59
CA TRP A 239 3.80 2.93 14.19
C TRP A 239 4.10 2.54 12.75
N ASN A 240 4.03 3.50 11.86
CA ASN A 240 4.31 3.29 10.43
C ASN A 240 5.57 3.99 9.93
N TRP A 241 6.30 4.67 10.82
CA TRP A 241 7.52 5.40 10.51
C TRP A 241 8.61 4.99 11.49
N VAL A 242 9.58 4.18 11.02
CA VAL A 242 10.57 3.54 11.88
C VAL A 242 11.99 3.72 11.36
N ILE A 243 12.95 3.70 12.26
CA ILE A 243 14.38 3.63 11.95
C ILE A 243 14.80 2.18 12.06
N VAL A 244 15.70 1.74 11.18
CA VAL A 244 16.26 0.38 11.22
C VAL A 244 17.76 0.45 11.36
N LEU A 245 18.26 -0.07 12.48
CA LEU A 245 19.68 -0.27 12.72
C LEU A 245 19.96 -1.77 12.69
N PHE A 246 20.93 -2.19 11.89
CA PHE A 246 21.22 -3.61 11.71
C PHE A 246 22.73 -3.90 11.84
N GLY A 247 23.09 -5.13 12.16
CA GLY A 247 24.49 -5.56 12.22
C GLY A 247 25.11 -5.63 10.83
N ASP A 248 26.41 -5.30 10.75
CA ASP A 248 27.21 -5.45 9.52
C ASP A 248 27.71 -6.91 9.36
N ASP A 249 26.80 -7.86 9.60
CA ASP A 249 27.01 -9.29 9.52
C ASP A 249 25.83 -9.98 8.80
N ASP A 250 25.99 -11.29 8.54
CA ASP A 250 24.96 -12.08 7.84
C ASP A 250 23.62 -12.07 8.59
N TYR A 251 23.64 -12.05 9.94
CA TYR A 251 22.44 -12.01 10.76
C TYR A 251 21.68 -10.68 10.57
N GLY A 252 22.39 -9.55 10.69
CA GLY A 252 21.78 -8.23 10.51
C GLY A 252 21.22 -8.03 9.09
N GLN A 253 21.97 -8.47 8.09
CA GLN A 253 21.57 -8.38 6.67
C GLN A 253 20.36 -9.26 6.34
N GLU A 254 20.28 -10.47 6.89
CA GLU A 254 19.11 -11.36 6.70
C GLU A 254 17.86 -10.77 7.35
N ASN A 255 17.97 -10.28 8.58
CA ASN A 255 16.89 -9.62 9.29
C ASN A 255 16.35 -8.41 8.53
N LEU A 256 17.24 -7.55 8.00
CA LEU A 256 16.86 -6.39 7.20
C LEU A 256 16.09 -6.80 5.94
N LYS A 257 16.58 -7.79 5.19
CA LYS A 257 15.90 -8.28 3.97
C LYS A 257 14.50 -8.82 4.27
N LEU A 258 14.36 -9.59 5.35
CA LEU A 258 13.07 -10.12 5.77
C LEU A 258 12.13 -9.00 6.24
N LEU A 259 12.64 -8.02 6.97
CA LEU A 259 11.85 -6.85 7.36
C LEU A 259 11.34 -6.10 6.14
N GLN A 260 12.21 -5.79 5.16
CA GLN A 260 11.82 -5.12 3.92
C GLN A 260 10.79 -5.90 3.11
N PHE A 261 10.90 -7.23 3.10
CA PHE A 261 9.95 -8.10 2.40
C PHE A 261 8.56 -8.11 3.03
N TRP A 262 8.48 -8.13 4.38
CA TRP A 262 7.21 -8.26 5.11
C TRP A 262 6.62 -6.93 5.59
N ALA A 263 7.36 -5.81 5.52
CA ALA A 263 6.97 -4.50 6.06
C ALA A 263 5.86 -3.81 5.24
N THR A 264 4.71 -4.46 5.13
CA THR A 264 3.55 -3.88 4.43
C THR A 264 2.93 -2.76 5.28
N GLY A 265 2.94 -1.52 4.79
CA GLY A 265 2.37 -0.37 5.48
C GLY A 265 3.26 0.23 6.58
N VAL A 266 4.52 -0.21 6.67
CA VAL A 266 5.57 0.40 7.50
C VAL A 266 6.65 0.97 6.59
N CYS A 267 7.03 2.20 6.81
CA CYS A 267 8.07 2.89 6.06
C CYS A 267 9.30 3.11 6.93
N ILE A 268 10.47 2.94 6.33
CA ILE A 268 11.75 3.08 7.00
C ILE A 268 12.26 4.49 6.75
N ALA A 269 12.40 5.28 7.82
CA ALA A 269 12.92 6.65 7.77
C ALA A 269 14.35 6.68 7.23
N PHE A 270 15.19 5.84 7.82
CA PHE A 270 16.51 5.48 7.31
C PHE A 270 16.93 4.13 7.88
N GLN A 271 17.91 3.52 7.23
CA GLN A 271 18.49 2.26 7.66
C GLN A 271 20.01 2.35 7.60
N GLU A 272 20.67 1.95 8.69
CA GLU A 272 22.13 1.99 8.79
C GLU A 272 22.68 0.77 9.49
N SER A 273 23.89 0.36 9.07
CA SER A 273 24.57 -0.75 9.70
C SER A 273 25.44 -0.27 10.86
N ILE A 274 25.26 -0.90 12.04
CA ILE A 274 26.12 -0.72 13.19
C ILE A 274 27.39 -1.51 12.97
N PRO A 275 28.59 -0.88 13.04
CA PRO A 275 29.84 -1.56 12.79
C PRO A 275 30.17 -2.57 13.89
N VAL A 276 30.57 -3.78 13.50
CA VAL A 276 31.02 -4.84 14.40
C VAL A 276 32.52 -4.66 14.71
N PRO A 277 32.95 -4.63 15.97
CA PRO A 277 34.39 -4.57 16.33
C PRO A 277 35.13 -5.80 15.83
N ARG A 278 36.17 -5.63 15.04
CA ARG A 278 36.86 -6.78 14.39
C ARG A 278 37.99 -7.40 15.25
N GLU A 279 38.73 -6.69 16.07
CA GLU A 279 39.97 -7.27 16.69
C GLU A 279 40.30 -6.82 18.12
N SER A 280 39.64 -5.90 18.69
CA SER A 280 39.79 -5.50 20.09
C SER A 280 38.52 -4.85 20.56
N LYS A 281 38.32 -4.83 21.87
CA LYS A 281 37.11 -4.20 22.48
C LYS A 281 37.00 -2.69 22.19
N LYS A 282 37.64 -2.18 21.10
CA LYS A 282 37.60 -0.80 20.68
C LYS A 282 37.23 -0.70 19.19
N LEU A 283 36.37 0.22 18.88
CA LEU A 283 36.04 0.60 17.51
C LEU A 283 37.20 1.34 16.86
N SER A 284 37.46 1.09 15.57
CA SER A 284 38.38 1.89 14.77
C SER A 284 37.88 3.35 14.66
N LEU A 285 38.72 4.28 14.25
CA LEU A 285 38.33 5.68 14.05
C LEU A 285 37.20 5.80 12.99
N GLU A 286 37.26 5.03 11.93
CA GLU A 286 36.23 4.96 10.90
C GLU A 286 34.91 4.44 11.44
N GLN A 287 34.95 3.39 12.25
CA GLN A 287 33.77 2.83 12.91
C GLN A 287 33.15 3.80 13.90
N GLN A 288 33.96 4.57 14.64
CA GLN A 288 33.51 5.62 15.54
C GLN A 288 32.83 6.76 14.77
N ALA A 289 33.39 7.18 13.62
CA ALA A 289 32.78 8.19 12.75
C ALA A 289 31.39 7.70 12.25
N LYS A 290 31.29 6.44 11.82
CA LYS A 290 30.02 5.87 11.39
C LYS A 290 28.96 5.84 12.50
N VAL A 291 29.36 5.49 13.73
CA VAL A 291 28.43 5.55 14.89
C VAL A 291 27.97 6.99 15.13
N GLN A 292 28.90 7.96 15.01
CA GLN A 292 28.55 9.37 15.15
C GLN A 292 27.54 9.83 14.08
N ASP A 293 27.71 9.40 12.84
CA ASP A 293 26.78 9.73 11.75
C ASP A 293 25.38 9.14 11.99
N ILE A 294 25.31 7.90 12.49
CA ILE A 294 24.04 7.29 12.88
C ILE A 294 23.34 8.11 13.96
N ILE A 295 24.07 8.53 14.98
CA ILE A 295 23.52 9.33 16.07
C ILE A 295 23.04 10.70 15.57
N ASN A 296 23.77 11.34 14.67
CA ASN A 296 23.34 12.58 14.02
C ASN A 296 22.03 12.40 13.24
N MET A 297 21.88 11.28 12.51
CA MET A 297 20.64 10.93 11.82
C MET A 297 19.49 10.65 12.79
N LEU A 298 19.76 10.02 13.94
CA LEU A 298 18.75 9.82 14.99
C LEU A 298 18.22 11.16 15.52
N HIS A 299 19.08 12.15 15.74
CA HIS A 299 18.67 13.49 16.17
C HIS A 299 17.81 14.23 15.13
N GLN A 300 18.09 14.04 13.84
CA GLN A 300 17.38 14.70 12.76
C GLN A 300 16.05 14.01 12.40
N SER A 301 15.89 12.76 12.79
CA SER A 301 14.73 11.98 12.41
C SER A 301 13.48 12.32 13.22
N THR A 302 12.35 12.35 12.53
CA THR A 302 11.03 12.46 13.16
C THR A 302 10.48 11.12 13.66
N ALA A 303 11.09 10.00 13.27
CA ALA A 303 10.69 8.67 13.74
C ALA A 303 11.10 8.48 15.20
N LYS A 304 10.21 7.92 16.00
CA LYS A 304 10.41 7.66 17.44
C LYS A 304 10.64 6.19 17.76
N VAL A 305 10.53 5.30 16.78
CA VAL A 305 10.71 3.85 16.95
C VAL A 305 11.93 3.40 16.18
N VAL A 306 12.85 2.71 16.87
CA VAL A 306 14.10 2.18 16.34
C VAL A 306 14.07 0.66 16.44
N LEU A 307 14.10 -0.02 15.31
CA LEU A 307 14.30 -1.47 15.24
C LEU A 307 15.80 -1.76 15.22
N VAL A 308 16.28 -2.58 16.13
CA VAL A 308 17.71 -2.89 16.26
C VAL A 308 17.92 -4.38 15.97
N LEU A 309 18.33 -4.66 14.74
CA LEU A 309 18.48 -5.99 14.15
C LEU A 309 19.96 -6.41 14.13
N THR A 310 20.54 -6.63 15.31
CA THR A 310 21.94 -6.98 15.46
C THR A 310 22.17 -7.94 16.62
N LEU A 311 23.37 -8.46 16.72
CA LEU A 311 23.85 -9.25 17.85
C LEU A 311 24.26 -8.33 19.04
N ASP A 312 24.35 -8.92 20.22
CA ASP A 312 24.70 -8.27 21.48
C ASP A 312 26.07 -7.54 21.49
N LEU A 313 27.04 -8.11 20.77
CA LEU A 313 28.45 -7.66 20.81
C LEU A 313 28.68 -6.20 20.39
N THR A 314 27.83 -5.66 19.53
CA THR A 314 28.00 -4.31 18.97
C THR A 314 27.34 -3.23 19.80
N LEU A 315 26.31 -3.59 20.55
CA LEU A 315 25.41 -2.65 21.20
C LEU A 315 26.00 -1.87 22.39
N PRO A 316 26.91 -2.44 23.23
CA PRO A 316 27.46 -1.70 24.35
C PRO A 316 28.14 -0.40 23.93
N PHE A 317 28.89 -0.41 22.85
CA PHE A 317 29.58 0.78 22.32
C PHE A 317 28.60 1.79 21.74
N PHE A 318 27.62 1.29 20.99
CA PHE A 318 26.60 2.14 20.39
C PHE A 318 25.74 2.84 21.44
N PHE A 319 25.24 2.10 22.43
CA PHE A 319 24.38 2.67 23.48
C PHE A 319 25.15 3.64 24.41
N GLN A 320 26.41 3.33 24.74
CA GLN A 320 27.26 4.27 25.51
C GLN A 320 27.43 5.59 24.75
N GLU A 321 27.65 5.54 23.43
CA GLU A 321 27.78 6.75 22.64
C GLU A 321 26.43 7.48 22.50
N ALA A 322 25.33 6.77 22.31
CA ALA A 322 23.98 7.35 22.28
C ALA A 322 23.62 8.05 23.60
N ILE A 323 24.02 7.48 24.76
CA ILE A 323 23.87 8.11 26.09
C ILE A 323 24.73 9.36 26.17
N ARG A 324 25.97 9.30 25.72
CA ARG A 324 26.93 10.45 25.75
C ARG A 324 26.39 11.62 24.92
N GLN A 325 25.75 11.34 23.79
CA GLN A 325 25.14 12.34 22.88
C GLN A 325 23.72 12.75 23.28
N ASN A 326 23.24 12.26 24.44
CA ASN A 326 21.94 12.61 24.99
C ASN A 326 20.75 12.30 24.07
N ILE A 327 20.76 11.13 23.42
CA ILE A 327 19.58 10.58 22.75
C ILE A 327 18.54 10.25 23.82
N THR A 328 17.29 10.67 23.65
CA THR A 328 16.17 10.44 24.57
C THR A 328 14.87 10.18 23.82
N ASP A 329 13.85 9.71 24.53
CA ASP A 329 12.46 9.62 24.06
C ASP A 329 12.24 8.73 22.84
N LEU A 330 13.06 7.69 22.67
CA LEU A 330 12.92 6.69 21.62
C LEU A 330 12.35 5.39 22.18
N VAL A 331 11.72 4.62 21.31
CA VAL A 331 11.33 3.23 21.56
C VAL A 331 12.29 2.32 20.83
N TRP A 332 13.06 1.55 21.56
CA TRP A 332 14.01 0.58 21.02
C TRP A 332 13.38 -0.80 20.99
N ILE A 333 13.35 -1.42 19.84
CA ILE A 333 12.77 -2.77 19.66
C ILE A 333 13.88 -3.73 19.26
N GLY A 334 14.14 -4.70 20.14
CA GLY A 334 15.23 -5.66 20.02
C GLY A 334 14.83 -7.01 19.46
N THR A 335 15.82 -7.70 18.89
CA THR A 335 15.73 -9.11 18.50
C THR A 335 15.95 -10.01 19.72
N GLU A 336 15.68 -11.30 19.57
CA GLU A 336 15.93 -12.32 20.59
C GLU A 336 17.42 -12.41 21.00
N ALA A 337 18.30 -11.96 20.12
CA ALA A 337 19.75 -12.03 20.35
C ALA A 337 20.22 -11.13 21.51
N TRP A 338 19.54 -10.03 21.77
CA TRP A 338 19.95 -9.10 22.82
C TRP A 338 18.83 -8.58 23.74
N ALA A 339 17.58 -8.81 23.36
CA ALA A 339 16.40 -8.25 24.07
C ALA A 339 16.34 -8.63 25.57
N THR A 340 17.04 -9.66 25.98
CA THR A 340 17.09 -10.15 27.38
C THR A 340 18.50 -10.28 27.89
N ASP A 341 19.44 -9.50 27.37
CA ASP A 341 20.81 -9.49 27.83
C ASP A 341 20.95 -8.60 29.10
N PRO A 342 21.28 -9.20 30.27
CA PRO A 342 21.48 -8.47 31.49
C PRO A 342 22.67 -7.50 31.45
N SER A 343 23.68 -7.80 30.61
CA SER A 343 24.88 -6.97 30.49
C SER A 343 24.59 -5.63 29.83
N LEU A 344 23.72 -5.62 28.85
CA LEU A 344 23.22 -4.41 28.19
C LEU A 344 22.31 -3.61 29.13
N HIS A 345 21.41 -4.31 29.84
CA HIS A 345 20.52 -3.67 30.82
C HIS A 345 21.28 -2.96 31.95
N SER A 346 22.45 -3.46 32.32
CA SER A 346 23.30 -2.90 33.39
C SER A 346 24.14 -1.67 32.97
N ILE A 347 24.10 -1.25 31.71
CA ILE A 347 24.82 -0.06 31.24
C ILE A 347 24.30 1.17 31.99
N THR A 348 25.22 1.92 32.58
CA THR A 348 24.88 3.12 33.38
C THR A 348 24.09 4.13 32.53
N ASN A 349 22.93 4.56 33.03
CA ASN A 349 22.04 5.52 32.41
C ASN A 349 21.36 5.08 31.08
N ILE A 350 21.35 3.81 30.76
CA ILE A 350 20.69 3.32 29.54
C ILE A 350 19.18 3.61 29.54
N SER A 351 18.54 3.66 30.70
CA SER A 351 17.13 4.01 30.87
C SER A 351 16.78 5.40 30.29
N ARG A 352 17.76 6.31 30.16
CA ARG A 352 17.55 7.64 29.59
C ARG A 352 17.32 7.64 28.09
N LEU A 353 17.71 6.57 27.40
CA LEU A 353 17.48 6.43 25.95
C LEU A 353 16.00 6.27 25.61
N GLY A 354 15.15 5.87 26.56
CA GLY A 354 13.72 5.72 26.38
C GLY A 354 13.19 4.33 26.73
N THR A 355 12.19 3.87 26.00
CA THR A 355 11.52 2.59 26.25
C THR A 355 12.17 1.46 25.46
N PHE A 356 12.57 0.39 26.15
CA PHE A 356 13.10 -0.81 25.50
C PHE A 356 12.05 -1.92 25.47
N LEU A 357 11.75 -2.38 24.29
CA LEU A 357 10.92 -3.55 24.00
C LEU A 357 11.76 -4.58 23.24
N GLY A 358 11.40 -5.81 23.30
CA GLY A 358 12.11 -6.82 22.52
C GLY A 358 11.31 -8.10 22.33
N VAL A 359 11.60 -8.78 21.23
CA VAL A 359 11.12 -10.13 20.98
C VAL A 359 12.07 -11.10 21.67
N ALA A 360 11.57 -11.96 22.53
CA ALA A 360 12.38 -12.90 23.28
C ALA A 360 11.83 -14.32 23.19
N VAL A 361 12.71 -15.31 23.33
CA VAL A 361 12.29 -16.70 23.51
C VAL A 361 11.57 -16.86 24.83
N ARG A 362 10.50 -17.66 24.84
CA ARG A 362 9.76 -17.96 26.08
C ARG A 362 10.67 -18.74 27.04
N GLU A 363 10.78 -18.22 28.25
CA GLU A 363 11.49 -18.91 29.33
C GLU A 363 10.70 -20.11 29.82
N VAL A 364 11.37 -21.27 29.93
CA VAL A 364 10.85 -22.51 30.47
C VAL A 364 11.82 -22.99 31.54
N PRO A 365 11.48 -22.87 32.82
CA PRO A 365 12.38 -23.33 33.91
C PRO A 365 12.55 -24.84 33.86
N ILE A 366 13.81 -25.28 33.89
CA ILE A 366 14.16 -26.71 33.96
C ILE A 366 14.34 -27.11 35.43
N PRO A 367 13.52 -28.01 35.97
CA PRO A 367 13.61 -28.40 37.41
C PRO A 367 15.00 -28.95 37.77
N GLY A 368 15.63 -28.36 38.78
CA GLY A 368 16.95 -28.80 39.29
C GLY A 368 18.14 -28.30 38.47
N PHE A 369 17.93 -27.76 37.26
CA PHE A 369 19.04 -27.35 36.40
C PHE A 369 19.84 -26.17 36.97
N ASN A 370 19.20 -25.17 37.57
CA ASN A 370 19.89 -24.01 38.13
C ASN A 370 20.92 -24.43 39.19
N THR A 371 20.58 -25.39 40.06
CA THR A 371 21.51 -25.95 41.04
C THR A 371 22.62 -26.75 40.39
N PHE A 372 22.29 -27.52 39.34
CA PHE A 372 23.27 -28.29 38.57
C PHE A 372 24.23 -27.42 37.81
N ARG A 373 23.73 -26.38 37.16
CA ARG A 373 24.49 -25.43 36.32
C ARG A 373 25.62 -24.74 37.12
N VAL A 374 25.33 -24.36 38.34
CA VAL A 374 26.25 -23.62 39.23
C VAL A 374 27.21 -24.55 39.97
N LYS A 375 26.88 -25.85 40.10
CA LYS A 375 27.74 -26.82 40.79
C LYS A 375 29.04 -26.99 40.01
N ALA A 376 30.14 -26.69 40.68
CA ALA A 376 31.47 -26.86 40.09
C ALA A 376 31.67 -28.25 39.52
N PRO A 377 32.43 -28.37 38.36
CA PRO A 377 32.83 -29.68 37.88
C PRO A 377 33.45 -30.52 38.99
N SER A 378 33.01 -31.76 39.14
CA SER A 378 33.56 -32.71 40.16
C SER A 378 35.08 -32.89 39.88
N ASN A 379 35.84 -32.76 40.93
CA ASN A 379 37.28 -32.94 41.07
C ASN A 379 38.08 -33.29 39.80
N GLN A 380 38.94 -32.39 39.43
CA GLN A 380 39.95 -32.52 38.38
C GLN A 380 40.78 -33.79 38.57
N THR A 381 40.34 -34.87 38.04
CA THR A 381 41.26 -35.95 37.64
C THR A 381 41.81 -35.56 36.31
N GLU A 382 43.10 -35.37 36.24
CA GLU A 382 43.87 -35.16 34.99
C GLU A 382 43.65 -36.32 34.04
N GLY A 383 42.54 -36.28 33.32
CA GLY A 383 42.36 -37.12 32.13
C GLY A 383 43.30 -36.56 31.09
N ALA A 384 44.48 -37.16 30.98
CA ALA A 384 45.47 -36.87 29.98
C ALA A 384 44.94 -37.22 28.59
N GLY A 385 44.12 -36.38 28.05
CA GLY A 385 44.00 -36.24 26.60
C GLY A 385 45.32 -35.63 26.10
N THR A 386 46.01 -36.32 25.22
CA THR A 386 47.33 -36.03 24.61
C THR A 386 47.46 -34.68 23.91
N TRP A 387 46.56 -33.69 24.18
CA TRP A 387 46.39 -32.46 23.44
C TRP A 387 46.63 -31.16 24.26
N ALA A 388 46.99 -31.24 25.54
CA ALA A 388 47.23 -30.08 26.38
C ALA A 388 48.74 -29.82 26.49
N SER A 389 49.27 -28.94 25.68
CA SER A 389 50.71 -28.66 25.72
C SER A 389 51.09 -27.24 26.13
N ASP A 390 50.14 -26.30 26.29
CA ASP A 390 50.52 -24.93 26.70
C ASP A 390 49.61 -24.37 27.80
N PRO A 391 50.21 -23.81 28.92
CA PRO A 391 49.45 -23.11 29.92
C PRO A 391 48.93 -21.77 29.32
N GLY A 392 47.63 -21.61 29.18
CA GLY A 392 46.98 -20.40 28.62
C GLY A 392 46.18 -20.64 27.35
N THR A 393 46.29 -21.84 26.72
CA THR A 393 45.49 -22.20 25.56
C THR A 393 44.66 -23.43 25.87
N CYS A 394 43.42 -23.39 25.49
CA CYS A 394 42.52 -24.52 25.58
C CYS A 394 42.27 -25.12 24.18
N ASN A 395 42.50 -26.41 24.03
CA ASN A 395 41.93 -27.07 22.89
C ASN A 395 40.55 -27.61 23.27
N GLN A 396 39.64 -27.43 22.47
CA GLN A 396 38.19 -27.67 22.35
C GLN A 396 37.56 -28.77 23.26
N VAL A 397 38.31 -29.55 24.02
CA VAL A 397 37.82 -30.69 24.83
C VAL A 397 38.46 -30.79 26.22
N CYS A 398 38.97 -29.68 26.77
CA CYS A 398 39.74 -29.71 28.02
C CYS A 398 38.91 -29.10 29.20
N ASP A 399 38.67 -29.90 30.24
CA ASP A 399 37.98 -29.46 31.45
C ASP A 399 38.67 -28.29 32.19
N ARG A 400 40.00 -28.10 31.97
CA ARG A 400 40.70 -26.91 32.52
C ARG A 400 40.19 -25.60 31.94
N CYS A 401 39.63 -25.63 30.72
CA CYS A 401 39.03 -24.45 30.07
C CYS A 401 37.84 -23.92 30.83
N LEU A 402 37.20 -24.77 31.65
CA LEU A 402 36.01 -24.42 32.44
C LEU A 402 36.38 -23.87 33.83
N SER A 403 37.68 -23.80 34.19
CA SER A 403 38.11 -23.31 35.51
C SER A 403 37.63 -21.85 35.78
N ALA A 404 37.51 -21.03 34.75
CA ALA A 404 36.96 -19.67 34.83
C ALA A 404 35.49 -19.65 35.24
N ALA A 405 34.73 -20.72 35.07
CA ALA A 405 33.30 -20.78 35.45
C ALA A 405 33.10 -20.62 36.96
N LYS A 406 34.03 -21.09 37.78
CA LYS A 406 33.97 -20.91 39.24
C LYS A 406 34.02 -19.44 39.64
N GLN A 407 34.79 -18.61 38.93
CA GLN A 407 34.92 -17.17 39.20
C GLN A 407 33.67 -16.40 38.77
N LYS A 408 32.87 -16.97 37.87
CA LYS A 408 31.65 -16.34 37.30
C LYS A 408 30.34 -16.93 37.84
N GLU A 409 30.40 -17.61 39.00
CA GLU A 409 29.24 -18.27 39.61
C GLU A 409 28.06 -17.30 39.82
N LYS A 410 28.33 -16.06 40.25
CA LYS A 410 27.31 -15.04 40.44
C LYS A 410 26.62 -14.68 39.11
N GLU A 411 27.41 -14.39 38.10
CA GLU A 411 26.88 -14.08 36.75
C GLU A 411 26.06 -15.24 36.18
N LEU A 412 26.49 -16.48 36.47
CA LEU A 412 25.76 -17.69 36.07
C LEU A 412 24.41 -17.85 36.80
N ARG A 413 24.34 -17.48 38.08
CA ARG A 413 23.06 -17.48 38.83
C ARG A 413 22.11 -16.42 38.32
N ASP A 414 22.63 -15.26 37.96
CA ASP A 414 21.85 -14.10 37.53
C ASP A 414 21.43 -14.19 36.03
N SER A 415 22.09 -15.08 35.22
CA SER A 415 21.70 -15.34 33.84
C SER A 415 20.43 -16.21 33.79
N GLY A 416 19.43 -15.80 33.02
CA GLY A 416 18.18 -16.54 32.82
C GLY A 416 18.40 -17.90 32.11
N GLU A 417 17.40 -18.78 32.19
CA GLU A 417 17.41 -20.10 31.57
C GLU A 417 16.66 -20.12 30.22
N ARG A 418 16.49 -18.98 29.56
CA ARG A 418 15.56 -18.83 28.41
C ARG A 418 15.89 -19.76 27.26
N ILE A 419 17.18 -19.92 26.93
CA ILE A 419 17.64 -20.70 25.77
C ILE A 419 18.12 -22.09 26.20
N ASP A 420 18.44 -22.32 27.49
CA ASP A 420 18.90 -23.61 28.00
C ASP A 420 17.88 -24.72 27.72
N PHE A 421 16.58 -24.40 27.79
CA PHE A 421 15.50 -25.32 27.44
C PHE A 421 15.56 -25.76 25.96
N ASN A 422 16.06 -24.93 25.07
CA ASN A 422 16.20 -25.32 23.65
C ASN A 422 17.26 -26.42 23.48
N VAL A 423 18.39 -26.33 24.20
CA VAL A 423 19.43 -27.39 24.22
C VAL A 423 18.89 -28.66 24.90
N TYR A 424 18.25 -28.49 26.04
CA TYR A 424 17.65 -29.59 26.79
C TYR A 424 16.63 -30.36 25.93
N SER A 425 15.73 -29.62 25.27
CA SER A 425 14.72 -30.20 24.38
C SER A 425 15.34 -30.85 23.14
N ALA A 426 16.46 -30.34 22.59
CA ALA A 426 17.15 -30.92 21.47
C ALA A 426 17.70 -32.35 21.82
N VAL A 427 18.21 -32.52 23.02
CA VAL A 427 18.65 -33.86 23.51
C VAL A 427 17.46 -34.80 23.66
N TYR A 428 16.34 -34.30 24.24
CA TYR A 428 15.13 -35.12 24.36
C TYR A 428 14.53 -35.51 23.02
N VAL A 429 14.58 -34.63 22.00
CA VAL A 429 14.17 -34.98 20.62
C VAL A 429 14.93 -36.19 20.13
N ILE A 430 16.28 -36.20 20.28
CA ILE A 430 17.12 -37.33 19.84
C ILE A 430 16.79 -38.58 20.67
N ALA A 431 16.58 -38.44 21.99
CA ALA A 431 16.25 -39.56 22.85
C ALA A 431 14.92 -40.21 22.50
N HIS A 432 13.85 -39.38 22.27
CA HIS A 432 12.55 -39.89 21.85
C HIS A 432 12.58 -40.51 20.45
N ALA A 433 13.30 -39.93 19.51
CA ALA A 433 13.51 -40.54 18.19
C ALA A 433 14.25 -41.91 18.30
N LEU A 434 15.27 -41.97 19.15
CA LEU A 434 16.01 -43.20 19.40
C LEU A 434 15.14 -44.25 20.14
N HIS A 435 14.34 -43.83 21.10
CA HIS A 435 13.39 -44.68 21.82
C HIS A 435 12.40 -45.37 20.86
N ARG A 436 11.86 -44.61 19.90
CA ARG A 436 10.98 -45.16 18.86
C ARG A 436 11.72 -46.08 17.92
N LEU A 437 12.93 -45.69 17.44
CA LEU A 437 13.74 -46.49 16.55
C LEU A 437 14.15 -47.82 17.15
N LEU A 438 14.47 -47.84 18.47
CA LEU A 438 14.88 -49.06 19.20
C LEU A 438 13.65 -49.86 19.72
N ARG A 439 12.44 -49.39 19.41
CA ARG A 439 11.18 -50.02 19.87
C ARG A 439 11.21 -50.32 21.37
N CYS A 440 11.57 -49.32 22.16
CA CYS A 440 11.61 -49.43 23.60
C CYS A 440 10.22 -49.58 24.20
N SER A 441 10.14 -50.39 25.29
CA SER A 441 8.93 -50.60 26.08
C SER A 441 9.32 -50.67 27.56
N SER A 442 8.35 -50.86 28.45
CA SER A 442 8.60 -51.07 29.88
C SER A 442 9.50 -52.26 30.17
N ALA A 443 9.63 -53.21 29.25
CA ALA A 443 10.51 -54.38 29.36
C ALA A 443 11.96 -54.13 28.92
N GLY A 444 12.25 -52.96 28.31
CA GLY A 444 13.56 -52.58 27.81
C GLY A 444 13.56 -52.19 26.32
N CYS A 445 14.72 -51.92 25.78
CA CYS A 445 14.94 -51.52 24.38
C CYS A 445 15.66 -52.62 23.60
N HIS A 446 15.35 -52.74 22.32
CA HIS A 446 16.10 -53.61 21.40
C HIS A 446 17.44 -52.97 21.03
N LYS A 447 18.49 -53.28 21.79
CA LYS A 447 19.86 -52.83 21.55
C LYS A 447 20.38 -53.36 20.22
N ARG A 448 20.63 -52.47 19.23
CA ARG A 448 21.14 -52.79 17.91
C ARG A 448 22.04 -51.68 17.38
N ALA A 449 22.81 -52.00 16.36
CA ALA A 449 23.53 -50.96 15.63
C ALA A 449 22.55 -49.99 14.96
N VAL A 450 22.69 -48.73 15.22
CA VAL A 450 21.91 -47.63 14.63
C VAL A 450 22.82 -46.84 13.71
N TYR A 451 22.31 -46.52 12.52
CA TYR A 451 22.98 -45.63 11.58
C TYR A 451 22.26 -44.27 11.58
N PRO A 452 22.96 -43.13 11.42
CA PRO A 452 22.37 -41.80 11.51
C PRO A 452 21.15 -41.59 10.60
N TRP A 453 21.20 -42.05 9.36
CA TRP A 453 20.11 -41.95 8.39
C TRP A 453 18.81 -42.64 8.85
N GLN A 454 18.92 -43.70 9.70
CA GLN A 454 17.73 -44.37 10.27
C GLN A 454 17.06 -43.52 11.34
N LEU A 455 17.82 -42.68 12.03
CA LEU A 455 17.31 -41.80 13.06
C LEU A 455 16.56 -40.56 12.48
N LEU A 456 16.98 -40.11 11.31
CA LEU A 456 16.47 -38.88 10.67
C LEU A 456 14.94 -38.87 10.47
N PRO A 457 14.28 -39.92 9.94
CA PRO A 457 12.81 -39.97 9.82
C PRO A 457 12.11 -39.91 11.19
N GLU A 458 12.70 -40.53 12.21
CA GLU A 458 12.15 -40.56 13.56
C GLU A 458 12.23 -39.18 14.22
N VAL A 459 13.34 -38.46 14.02
CA VAL A 459 13.47 -37.05 14.47
C VAL A 459 12.43 -36.19 13.81
N ARG A 460 12.17 -36.34 12.52
CA ARG A 460 11.17 -35.55 11.77
C ARG A 460 9.75 -35.77 12.29
N GLN A 461 9.46 -36.94 12.84
CA GLN A 461 8.11 -37.30 13.30
C GLN A 461 7.96 -37.26 14.83
N VAL A 462 8.87 -36.61 15.58
CA VAL A 462 8.72 -36.48 17.02
C VAL A 462 7.49 -35.65 17.35
N ASP A 463 6.70 -36.13 18.30
CA ASP A 463 5.56 -35.43 18.89
C ASP A 463 5.42 -35.86 20.34
N PHE A 464 5.88 -35.01 21.26
CA PHE A 464 5.79 -35.25 22.70
C PHE A 464 5.68 -33.96 23.49
N SER A 465 5.32 -34.05 24.76
CA SER A 465 5.27 -32.90 25.67
C SER A 465 6.44 -32.97 26.65
N LEU A 466 7.15 -31.86 26.81
CA LEU A 466 8.26 -31.70 27.74
C LEU A 466 8.04 -30.44 28.58
N LEU A 467 7.91 -30.60 29.89
CA LEU A 467 7.62 -29.48 30.81
C LEU A 467 6.46 -28.60 30.30
N ASP A 468 5.34 -29.24 29.96
CA ASP A 468 4.11 -28.61 29.43
C ASP A 468 4.28 -27.89 28.09
N ASN A 469 5.41 -28.10 27.42
CA ASN A 469 5.64 -27.57 26.08
C ASN A 469 5.56 -28.69 25.05
N LYS A 470 4.81 -28.45 23.98
CA LYS A 470 4.75 -29.39 22.87
C LYS A 470 5.99 -29.30 22.01
N ILE A 471 6.68 -30.44 21.82
CA ILE A 471 7.86 -30.57 20.98
C ILE A 471 7.47 -31.37 19.74
N GLN A 472 7.50 -30.72 18.61
CA GLN A 472 7.24 -31.28 17.28
C GLN A 472 7.94 -30.41 16.23
N PHE A 473 8.07 -30.89 15.02
CA PHE A 473 8.59 -30.11 13.90
C PHE A 473 7.57 -30.02 12.79
N ASP A 474 7.59 -28.88 12.07
CA ASP A 474 6.88 -28.72 10.81
C ASP A 474 7.67 -29.36 9.64
N GLU A 475 7.15 -29.19 8.42
CA GLU A 475 7.78 -29.72 7.21
C GLU A 475 9.19 -29.15 6.96
N ASN A 476 9.50 -27.99 7.51
CA ASN A 476 10.77 -27.29 7.38
C ASN A 476 11.74 -27.58 8.54
N GLY A 477 11.32 -28.33 9.54
CA GLY A 477 12.10 -28.61 10.74
C GLY A 477 12.00 -27.53 11.83
N ASP A 478 10.96 -26.69 11.80
CA ASP A 478 10.70 -25.63 12.78
C ASP A 478 9.76 -26.08 13.91
N PRO A 479 9.95 -25.58 15.14
CA PRO A 479 9.07 -25.90 16.26
C PRO A 479 7.78 -25.03 16.25
N PRO A 480 6.67 -25.46 16.89
CA PRO A 480 5.43 -24.71 16.98
C PRO A 480 5.42 -23.64 18.07
N ASN A 481 6.51 -23.47 18.80
CA ASN A 481 6.60 -22.58 19.98
C ASN A 481 6.32 -21.12 19.64
N SER A 482 6.31 -20.24 20.62
CA SER A 482 5.89 -18.85 20.49
C SER A 482 6.94 -17.92 21.10
N PHE A 483 7.04 -16.71 20.57
CA PHE A 483 7.82 -15.64 21.18
C PHE A 483 7.03 -14.91 22.27
N VAL A 484 7.74 -14.23 23.15
CA VAL A 484 7.20 -13.25 24.08
C VAL A 484 7.75 -11.88 23.76
N ILE A 485 6.94 -10.85 23.95
CA ILE A 485 7.41 -9.48 23.92
C ILE A 485 7.73 -9.09 25.35
N VAL A 486 8.94 -8.60 25.56
CA VAL A 486 9.42 -8.17 26.86
C VAL A 486 9.68 -6.67 26.87
N GLN A 487 9.52 -6.06 28.04
CA GLN A 487 9.91 -4.68 28.32
C GLN A 487 11.02 -4.66 29.37
N TRP A 488 12.04 -3.82 29.16
CA TRP A 488 13.03 -3.55 30.17
C TRP A 488 12.45 -2.71 31.29
N ARG A 489 12.76 -3.09 32.54
CA ARG A 489 12.31 -2.43 33.76
C ARG A 489 13.50 -2.13 34.66
N TRP A 490 13.47 -0.98 35.31
CA TRP A 490 14.48 -0.54 36.26
C TRP A 490 13.88 -0.30 37.65
N ASP A 491 12.65 -0.78 37.87
CA ASP A 491 11.96 -0.70 39.16
C ASP A 491 12.56 -1.68 40.15
N GLN A 492 12.27 -1.53 41.44
CA GLN A 492 12.80 -2.37 42.54
C GLN A 492 12.26 -3.82 42.52
N ASP A 493 11.31 -4.15 41.65
CA ASP A 493 10.86 -5.53 41.43
C ASP A 493 11.96 -6.33 40.73
N ASN A 494 12.30 -7.50 41.26
CA ASN A 494 13.39 -8.38 40.84
C ASN A 494 13.36 -8.89 39.38
N HIS A 495 12.51 -8.32 38.53
CA HIS A 495 12.38 -8.76 37.14
C HIS A 495 12.88 -7.70 36.16
N LEU A 496 14.12 -7.86 35.69
CA LEU A 496 14.74 -6.98 34.69
C LEU A 496 13.93 -6.89 33.39
N PHE A 497 13.30 -7.97 32.99
CA PHE A 497 12.60 -8.14 31.71
C PHE A 497 11.16 -8.58 31.96
N LYS A 498 10.22 -7.63 31.91
CA LYS A 498 8.80 -7.89 32.13
C LYS A 498 8.15 -8.33 30.84
N LYS A 499 7.48 -9.47 30.85
CA LYS A 499 6.67 -9.96 29.74
C LYS A 499 5.41 -9.11 29.61
N ILE A 500 5.14 -8.57 28.40
CA ILE A 500 3.99 -7.72 28.10
C ILE A 500 3.02 -8.35 27.11
N ALA A 501 3.52 -9.18 26.18
CA ALA A 501 2.68 -9.85 25.21
C ALA A 501 3.22 -11.23 24.84
N TYR A 502 2.37 -12.02 24.24
CA TYR A 502 2.66 -13.37 23.75
C TYR A 502 2.35 -13.43 22.26
N TYR A 503 3.32 -13.82 21.44
CA TYR A 503 3.13 -14.02 20.01
C TYR A 503 2.85 -15.49 19.72
N SER A 504 1.68 -15.79 19.18
CA SER A 504 1.31 -17.14 18.72
C SER A 504 1.65 -17.32 17.26
N THR A 505 2.64 -18.17 16.95
CA THR A 505 3.02 -18.52 15.59
C THR A 505 1.88 -19.21 14.83
N LYS A 506 1.09 -20.06 15.52
CA LYS A 506 -0.06 -20.77 14.94
C LYS A 506 -1.16 -19.82 14.44
N HIS A 507 -1.44 -18.76 15.19
CA HIS A 507 -2.51 -17.81 14.88
C HIS A 507 -2.00 -16.49 14.29
N GLN A 508 -0.69 -16.31 14.24
CA GLN A 508 -0.01 -15.07 13.81
C GLN A 508 -0.60 -13.82 14.46
N LYS A 509 -0.80 -13.88 15.78
CA LYS A 509 -1.40 -12.80 16.58
C LYS A 509 -0.58 -12.53 17.84
N LEU A 510 -0.55 -11.26 18.22
CA LEU A 510 -0.06 -10.83 19.53
C LEU A 510 -1.22 -10.83 20.54
N LEU A 511 -0.99 -11.46 21.68
CA LEU A 511 -1.90 -11.47 22.82
C LEU A 511 -1.23 -10.68 23.94
N PHE A 512 -1.73 -9.48 24.21
CA PHE A 512 -1.24 -8.66 25.30
C PHE A 512 -1.77 -9.15 26.64
N GLY A 513 -0.92 -9.09 27.68
CA GLY A 513 -1.32 -9.35 29.07
C GLY A 513 -2.13 -8.19 29.64
N THR A 514 -2.57 -8.35 30.89
CA THR A 514 -3.26 -7.29 31.66
C THR A 514 -2.31 -6.17 32.10
N ASP A 515 -1.01 -6.39 31.99
CA ASP A 515 0.02 -5.49 32.47
C ASP A 515 0.24 -4.32 31.51
N ASN A 516 0.17 -3.11 32.05
CA ASN A 516 0.44 -1.89 31.30
C ASN A 516 1.93 -1.76 30.97
N ILE A 517 2.22 -1.31 29.76
CA ILE A 517 3.56 -0.90 29.32
C ILE A 517 3.88 0.42 30.00
N SER A 518 5.10 0.56 30.51
CA SER A 518 5.60 1.81 31.07
C SER A 518 6.37 2.55 29.99
N TRP A 519 5.80 3.63 29.49
CA TRP A 519 6.44 4.46 28.48
C TRP A 519 7.31 5.53 29.14
N HIS A 520 8.48 5.81 28.56
CA HIS A 520 9.35 6.89 29.00
C HIS A 520 8.98 8.22 28.34
N THR A 521 7.68 8.53 28.34
CA THR A 521 7.11 9.75 27.78
C THR A 521 6.42 10.56 28.89
N PRO A 522 6.30 11.88 28.74
CA PRO A 522 5.49 12.70 29.65
C PRO A 522 4.05 12.15 29.67
N GLY A 523 3.54 11.81 30.87
CA GLY A 523 2.20 11.26 31.04
C GLY A 523 2.07 9.75 30.77
N ASN A 524 3.17 9.02 30.49
CA ASN A 524 3.16 7.58 30.19
C ASN A 524 2.29 7.23 28.95
N GLU A 525 2.26 8.11 27.97
CA GLU A 525 1.51 7.91 26.73
C GLU A 525 2.34 7.15 25.68
N VAL A 526 1.64 6.41 24.80
CA VAL A 526 2.29 5.70 23.70
C VAL A 526 2.96 6.70 22.77
N PRO A 527 4.27 6.58 22.50
CA PRO A 527 4.94 7.47 21.54
C PRO A 527 4.34 7.38 20.15
N VAL A 528 4.17 8.52 19.48
CA VAL A 528 3.66 8.58 18.11
C VAL A 528 4.83 8.52 17.15
N SER A 529 4.85 7.53 16.26
CA SER A 529 5.86 7.34 15.21
C SER A 529 5.20 7.11 13.87
N ILE A 530 4.71 8.22 13.29
CA ILE A 530 4.05 8.26 11.98
C ILE A 530 4.65 9.38 11.15
N CYS A 531 4.78 9.18 9.83
CA CYS A 531 5.28 10.23 8.93
C CYS A 531 4.18 11.25 8.61
N SER A 532 2.99 10.77 8.29
CA SER A 532 1.84 11.61 8.01
C SER A 532 0.59 11.07 8.69
N TYR A 533 -0.24 12.00 9.19
CA TYR A 533 -1.55 11.64 9.75
C TYR A 533 -2.50 11.19 8.65
N GLN A 534 -3.45 10.34 9.01
CA GLN A 534 -4.50 9.91 8.08
C GLN A 534 -5.30 11.10 7.58
N CYS A 535 -5.53 11.14 6.26
CA CYS A 535 -6.37 12.17 5.66
C CYS A 535 -7.82 12.04 6.13
N ILE A 536 -8.46 13.17 6.34
CA ILE A 536 -9.90 13.19 6.60
C ILE A 536 -10.68 12.81 5.34
N PRO A 537 -11.90 12.29 5.49
CA PRO A 537 -12.72 11.92 4.35
C PRO A 537 -12.89 13.09 3.36
N GLY A 538 -12.77 12.80 2.06
CA GLY A 538 -12.80 13.80 1.00
C GLY A 538 -11.44 14.38 0.60
N GLN A 539 -10.35 13.89 1.20
CA GLN A 539 -8.98 14.27 0.85
C GLN A 539 -8.23 13.08 0.22
N ARG A 540 -7.44 13.34 -0.80
CA ARG A 540 -6.51 12.39 -1.39
C ARG A 540 -5.11 12.52 -0.79
N LYS A 541 -4.36 11.43 -0.81
CA LYS A 541 -2.96 11.40 -0.40
C LYS A 541 -2.06 11.84 -1.55
N LYS A 542 -1.32 12.92 -1.36
CA LYS A 542 -0.28 13.36 -2.30
C LYS A 542 1.07 12.96 -1.72
N PRO A 543 1.80 12.01 -2.31
CA PRO A 543 3.10 11.56 -1.80
C PRO A 543 4.09 12.72 -1.69
N ILE A 544 4.84 12.75 -0.57
CA ILE A 544 5.96 13.66 -0.34
C ILE A 544 7.23 12.82 -0.34
N GLY A 545 8.09 12.99 -1.34
CA GLY A 545 9.31 12.20 -1.46
C GLY A 545 9.07 10.75 -1.90
N LEU A 546 9.95 9.83 -1.45
CA LEU A 546 9.99 8.44 -1.92
C LEU A 546 9.16 7.47 -1.06
N HIS A 547 8.74 7.89 0.14
CA HIS A 547 8.08 7.00 1.09
C HIS A 547 6.56 7.09 1.01
N PRO A 548 5.85 5.97 0.80
CA PRO A 548 4.38 5.97 0.69
C PRO A 548 3.66 6.36 2.00
N CYS A 549 4.34 6.26 3.16
CA CYS A 549 3.80 6.70 4.44
C CYS A 549 3.87 8.21 4.66
N CYS A 550 4.63 8.93 3.80
CA CYS A 550 4.81 10.37 3.87
C CYS A 550 4.00 11.02 2.75
N PHE A 551 2.91 11.65 3.11
CA PHE A 551 2.00 12.28 2.16
C PHE A 551 1.38 13.55 2.76
N GLU A 552 1.00 14.44 1.89
CA GLU A 552 0.17 15.60 2.19
C GLU A 552 -1.28 15.26 1.86
N CYS A 553 -2.20 15.73 2.70
CA CYS A 553 -3.61 15.57 2.46
C CYS A 553 -4.11 16.76 1.63
N VAL A 554 -4.56 16.50 0.41
CA VAL A 554 -5.06 17.51 -0.53
C VAL A 554 -6.55 17.27 -0.75
N ASP A 555 -7.33 18.34 -0.60
CA ASP A 555 -8.77 18.29 -0.82
C ASP A 555 -9.09 17.86 -2.25
N CYS A 556 -10.10 17.03 -2.42
CA CYS A 556 -10.68 16.77 -3.72
C CYS A 556 -11.40 18.02 -4.21
N GLU A 557 -11.06 18.49 -5.42
CA GLU A 557 -11.67 19.66 -6.04
C GLU A 557 -13.14 19.42 -6.36
N ALA A 558 -13.87 20.51 -6.50
CA ALA A 558 -15.27 20.48 -6.92
C ALA A 558 -15.42 19.72 -8.25
N GLY A 559 -16.43 18.88 -8.38
CA GLY A 559 -16.61 18.01 -9.53
C GLY A 559 -15.85 16.70 -9.48
N THR A 560 -15.08 16.45 -8.40
CA THR A 560 -14.41 15.18 -8.12
C THR A 560 -14.79 14.67 -6.73
N TYR A 561 -14.68 13.37 -6.49
CA TYR A 561 -14.97 12.77 -5.20
C TYR A 561 -13.88 11.80 -4.78
N PHE A 562 -13.73 11.64 -3.48
CA PHE A 562 -12.81 10.66 -2.91
C PHE A 562 -13.45 9.27 -2.91
N ASN A 563 -12.72 8.29 -3.46
CA ASN A 563 -13.10 6.88 -3.45
C ASN A 563 -12.16 6.10 -2.54
N GLU A 564 -12.70 5.33 -1.60
CA GLU A 564 -11.92 4.51 -0.67
C GLU A 564 -11.04 3.45 -1.34
N SER A 565 -11.35 3.05 -2.57
CA SER A 565 -10.53 2.12 -3.33
C SER A 565 -9.27 2.74 -3.92
N ASP A 566 -9.20 4.07 -4.08
CA ASP A 566 -8.04 4.80 -4.57
C ASP A 566 -7.76 6.03 -3.71
N HIS A 567 -6.84 5.88 -2.78
CA HIS A 567 -6.45 6.95 -1.86
C HIS A 567 -5.59 8.06 -2.48
N TYR A 568 -5.08 7.86 -3.69
CA TYR A 568 -4.14 8.79 -4.32
C TYR A 568 -4.80 9.73 -5.33
N ASN A 569 -5.94 9.35 -5.88
CA ASN A 569 -6.63 10.13 -6.91
C ASN A 569 -8.08 10.39 -6.53
N CYS A 570 -8.51 11.64 -6.75
CA CYS A 570 -9.93 11.96 -6.73
C CYS A 570 -10.54 11.55 -8.06
N GLN A 571 -11.67 10.88 -8.05
CA GLN A 571 -12.36 10.43 -9.26
C GLN A 571 -13.31 11.53 -9.77
N PRO A 572 -13.32 11.83 -11.08
CA PRO A 572 -14.24 12.81 -11.63
C PRO A 572 -15.68 12.28 -11.55
N CYS A 573 -16.61 13.18 -11.27
CA CYS A 573 -18.02 12.85 -11.32
C CYS A 573 -18.49 12.61 -12.76
N PRO A 574 -19.46 11.70 -12.97
CA PRO A 574 -20.15 11.57 -14.27
C PRO A 574 -20.75 12.90 -14.73
N ALA A 575 -20.92 13.07 -16.03
CA ALA A 575 -21.42 14.33 -16.60
C ALA A 575 -22.75 14.83 -16.02
N THR A 576 -23.58 13.91 -15.56
CA THR A 576 -24.89 14.19 -14.92
C THR A 576 -24.81 14.44 -13.42
N HIS A 577 -23.61 14.30 -12.80
CA HIS A 577 -23.41 14.45 -11.37
C HIS A 577 -22.40 15.56 -11.08
N TRP A 578 -22.42 16.02 -9.85
CA TRP A 578 -21.55 17.05 -9.34
C TRP A 578 -21.19 16.79 -7.88
N SER A 579 -20.07 17.31 -7.45
CA SER A 579 -19.66 17.25 -6.04
C SER A 579 -19.02 18.57 -5.62
N ASN A 580 -19.19 18.91 -4.35
CA ASN A 580 -18.48 20.03 -3.74
C ASN A 580 -17.03 19.62 -3.40
N VAL A 581 -16.22 20.58 -3.02
CA VAL A 581 -14.89 20.34 -2.45
C VAL A 581 -14.99 19.41 -1.25
N ARG A 582 -14.08 18.44 -1.09
CA ARG A 582 -14.04 17.41 -0.03
C ARG A 582 -15.21 16.41 -0.05
N SER A 583 -15.83 16.19 -1.17
CA SER A 583 -16.94 15.23 -1.24
C SER A 583 -16.45 13.78 -1.32
N GLN A 584 -17.25 12.91 -0.73
CA GLN A 584 -17.06 11.44 -0.79
C GLN A 584 -17.95 10.80 -1.86
N ALA A 585 -18.88 11.52 -2.42
CA ALA A 585 -19.78 11.03 -3.43
C ALA A 585 -20.18 12.14 -4.40
N CYS A 586 -20.64 11.73 -5.58
CA CYS A 586 -21.24 12.65 -6.56
C CYS A 586 -22.75 12.66 -6.40
N TYR A 587 -23.33 13.84 -6.43
CA TYR A 587 -24.76 14.08 -6.36
C TYR A 587 -25.29 14.43 -7.75
N PRO A 588 -26.53 14.05 -8.12
CA PRO A 588 -27.10 14.42 -9.40
C PRO A 588 -27.19 15.94 -9.50
N LYS A 589 -26.84 16.49 -10.66
CA LYS A 589 -26.97 17.92 -10.93
C LYS A 589 -28.43 18.32 -10.90
N VAL A 590 -28.71 19.53 -10.39
CA VAL A 590 -30.06 20.08 -10.33
C VAL A 590 -30.44 20.57 -11.73
N VAL A 591 -31.46 19.93 -12.32
CA VAL A 591 -31.99 20.37 -13.62
C VAL A 591 -33.01 21.47 -13.41
N THR A 592 -32.75 22.65 -14.00
CA THR A 592 -33.64 23.82 -13.92
C THR A 592 -34.18 24.16 -15.29
N TYR A 593 -35.42 24.58 -15.34
CA TYR A 593 -36.11 25.05 -16.54
C TYR A 593 -37.18 26.06 -16.10
N LEU A 594 -37.79 26.79 -17.05
CA LEU A 594 -38.88 27.75 -16.76
C LEU A 594 -40.15 26.96 -16.37
N ALA A 595 -40.33 26.75 -15.07
CA ALA A 595 -41.41 25.96 -14.51
C ALA A 595 -42.76 26.71 -14.52
N TRP A 596 -43.88 26.00 -14.43
CA TRP A 596 -45.24 26.59 -14.40
C TRP A 596 -45.55 27.39 -13.15
N ASP A 597 -44.89 27.07 -12.07
CA ASP A 597 -45.02 27.72 -10.74
C ASP A 597 -44.04 28.89 -10.57
N ASP A 598 -43.14 29.11 -11.52
CA ASP A 598 -42.26 30.29 -11.50
C ASP A 598 -43.10 31.56 -11.73
N HIS A 599 -43.03 32.50 -10.78
CA HIS A 599 -43.76 33.76 -10.86
C HIS A 599 -43.52 34.52 -12.18
N ARG A 600 -42.32 34.40 -12.76
CA ARG A 600 -41.96 35.00 -14.07
C ARG A 600 -42.70 34.33 -15.21
N ALA A 601 -42.84 33.02 -15.15
CA ALA A 601 -43.62 32.29 -16.12
C ALA A 601 -45.09 32.60 -16.02
N VAL A 602 -45.65 32.74 -14.81
CA VAL A 602 -47.05 33.11 -14.57
C VAL A 602 -47.37 34.49 -15.15
N VAL A 603 -46.52 35.52 -14.92
CA VAL A 603 -46.68 36.83 -15.49
C VAL A 603 -46.64 36.77 -17.02
N LEU A 604 -45.69 36.06 -17.62
CA LEU A 604 -45.57 35.87 -19.04
C LEU A 604 -46.82 35.22 -19.66
N LEU A 605 -47.37 34.20 -18.99
CA LEU A 605 -48.58 33.52 -19.42
C LEU A 605 -49.82 34.39 -19.38
N ILE A 606 -49.97 35.19 -18.31
CA ILE A 606 -51.11 36.12 -18.20
C ILE A 606 -51.05 37.16 -19.33
N VAL A 607 -49.91 37.78 -19.58
CA VAL A 607 -49.73 38.76 -20.65
C VAL A 607 -49.94 38.14 -22.02
N SER A 608 -49.43 36.90 -22.25
CA SER A 608 -49.64 36.18 -23.49
C SER A 608 -51.10 35.81 -23.71
N LEU A 609 -51.80 35.38 -22.68
CA LEU A 609 -53.23 35.04 -22.75
C LEU A 609 -54.08 36.27 -23.07
N LEU A 610 -53.78 37.41 -22.43
CA LEU A 610 -54.43 38.67 -22.76
C LEU A 610 -54.16 39.09 -24.19
N GLY A 611 -52.94 38.93 -24.67
CA GLY A 611 -52.55 39.16 -26.07
C GLY A 611 -53.28 38.23 -27.06
N LEU A 612 -53.40 36.96 -26.70
CA LEU A 612 -54.18 35.96 -27.47
C LEU A 612 -55.66 36.38 -27.57
N LEU A 613 -56.28 36.69 -26.44
CA LEU A 613 -57.72 37.10 -26.38
C LEU A 613 -57.95 38.37 -27.16
N THR A 614 -57.12 39.39 -27.02
CA THR A 614 -57.21 40.64 -27.81
C THR A 614 -57.02 40.40 -29.29
N THR A 615 -56.10 39.56 -29.70
CA THR A 615 -55.87 39.18 -31.09
C THR A 615 -57.05 38.40 -31.66
N LEU A 616 -57.64 37.49 -30.89
CA LEU A 616 -58.79 36.71 -31.30
C LEU A 616 -60.04 37.59 -31.44
N ALA A 617 -60.26 38.52 -30.48
CA ALA A 617 -61.33 39.50 -30.55
C ALA A 617 -61.14 40.39 -31.77
N THR A 618 -59.94 40.84 -32.08
CA THR A 618 -59.60 41.60 -33.28
C THR A 618 -59.89 40.79 -34.56
N LEU A 619 -59.49 39.53 -34.59
CA LEU A 619 -59.76 38.63 -35.71
C LEU A 619 -61.26 38.49 -35.98
N LEU A 620 -62.04 38.22 -34.95
CA LEU A 620 -63.48 38.12 -35.06
C LEU A 620 -64.10 39.47 -35.55
N THR A 621 -63.70 40.61 -34.98
CA THR A 621 -64.16 41.95 -35.39
C THR A 621 -63.86 42.12 -36.87
N PHE A 622 -62.66 41.86 -37.37
CA PHE A 622 -62.29 42.00 -38.78
C PHE A 622 -63.03 41.03 -39.68
N ALA A 623 -63.28 39.82 -39.21
CA ALA A 623 -64.06 38.85 -39.96
C ALA A 623 -65.55 39.28 -40.17
N PHE A 624 -66.15 39.77 -39.11
CA PHE A 624 -67.52 40.33 -39.20
C PHE A 624 -67.62 41.57 -40.04
N HIS A 625 -66.60 42.44 -40.06
CA HIS A 625 -66.57 43.72 -40.75
C HIS A 625 -65.76 43.69 -42.06
N LEU A 626 -65.53 42.52 -42.65
CA LEU A 626 -64.70 42.30 -43.84
C LEU A 626 -65.08 43.10 -45.07
N ARG A 627 -66.37 43.47 -45.20
CA ARG A 627 -66.90 44.26 -46.31
C ARG A 627 -66.77 45.80 -46.09
N THR A 628 -66.40 46.25 -44.93
CA THR A 628 -66.27 47.66 -44.59
C THR A 628 -65.03 48.31 -45.23
N PRO A 629 -65.07 49.62 -45.48
CA PRO A 629 -63.94 50.33 -46.07
C PRO A 629 -62.68 50.31 -45.26
N VAL A 630 -62.77 50.39 -43.92
CA VAL A 630 -61.62 50.33 -42.98
C VAL A 630 -60.88 48.99 -43.10
N VAL A 631 -61.65 47.93 -43.13
CA VAL A 631 -61.02 46.57 -43.22
C VAL A 631 -60.45 46.29 -44.65
N LYS A 632 -61.11 46.75 -45.70
CA LYS A 632 -60.61 46.76 -47.07
C LYS A 632 -59.34 47.64 -47.21
N SER A 633 -59.32 48.80 -46.57
CA SER A 633 -58.14 49.67 -46.61
C SER A 633 -56.93 49.02 -45.84
N ALA A 634 -57.17 48.23 -44.83
CA ALA A 634 -56.15 47.47 -44.07
C ALA A 634 -55.62 46.30 -44.86
N GLY A 635 -56.22 45.88 -45.98
CA GLY A 635 -55.74 44.74 -46.79
C GLY A 635 -56.79 43.65 -46.95
N GLY A 636 -57.96 43.77 -46.42
CA GLY A 636 -59.05 42.75 -46.56
C GLY A 636 -58.68 41.38 -46.03
N GLY A 637 -58.71 40.34 -46.90
CA GLY A 637 -58.38 39.00 -46.53
C GLY A 637 -56.98 38.76 -46.03
N MET A 638 -56.00 39.62 -46.37
CA MET A 638 -54.65 39.51 -45.84
C MET A 638 -54.55 39.84 -44.35
N CYS A 639 -55.43 40.72 -43.84
CA CYS A 639 -55.53 41.00 -42.42
C CYS A 639 -55.92 39.83 -41.62
N LEU A 640 -56.84 39.00 -42.14
CA LEU A 640 -57.26 37.76 -41.47
C LEU A 640 -56.08 36.76 -41.40
N LEU A 641 -55.27 36.66 -42.48
CA LEU A 641 -54.08 35.82 -42.51
C LEU A 641 -53.05 36.32 -41.49
N MET A 642 -52.84 37.64 -41.41
CA MET A 642 -51.97 38.23 -40.39
C MET A 642 -52.46 37.90 -38.98
N LEU A 643 -53.72 38.14 -38.67
CA LEU A 643 -54.30 37.90 -37.36
C LEU A 643 -54.28 36.39 -37.01
N ALA A 644 -54.52 35.50 -37.95
CA ALA A 644 -54.42 34.06 -37.77
C ALA A 644 -52.97 33.67 -37.44
N SER A 645 -51.97 34.20 -38.15
CA SER A 645 -50.54 33.92 -37.82
C SER A 645 -50.13 34.46 -36.44
N LEU A 646 -50.68 35.64 -36.03
CA LEU A 646 -50.45 36.17 -34.69
C LEU A 646 -51.09 35.28 -33.60
N VAL A 647 -52.31 34.79 -33.81
CA VAL A 647 -52.92 33.81 -32.88
C VAL A 647 -52.05 32.60 -32.68
N ILE A 648 -51.53 32.02 -33.77
CA ILE A 648 -50.61 30.91 -33.69
C ILE A 648 -49.33 31.29 -32.90
N CYS A 649 -48.73 32.44 -33.18
CA CYS A 649 -47.56 32.91 -32.47
C CYS A 649 -47.79 33.04 -30.97
N PHE A 650 -48.96 33.60 -30.53
CA PHE A 650 -49.28 33.69 -29.12
C PHE A 650 -49.47 32.33 -28.45
N LEU A 651 -50.08 31.37 -29.16
CA LEU A 651 -50.20 29.98 -28.69
C LEU A 651 -48.83 29.31 -28.49
N ILE A 652 -47.83 29.61 -29.35
CA ILE A 652 -46.49 29.08 -29.26
C ILE A 652 -45.77 29.57 -28.01
N ILE A 653 -46.09 30.75 -27.48
CA ILE A 653 -45.49 31.24 -26.23
C ILE A 653 -45.69 30.27 -25.07
N LEU A 654 -46.81 29.53 -25.05
CA LEU A 654 -47.05 28.48 -24.06
C LEU A 654 -46.03 27.37 -24.08
N ALA A 655 -45.38 27.13 -25.21
CA ALA A 655 -44.32 26.12 -25.36
C ALA A 655 -43.03 26.53 -24.60
N TYR A 656 -42.84 27.77 -24.18
CA TYR A 656 -41.69 28.25 -23.40
C TYR A 656 -41.74 27.82 -21.94
N VAL A 657 -42.92 27.46 -21.44
CA VAL A 657 -43.12 27.07 -20.04
C VAL A 657 -43.25 25.58 -19.87
N GLY A 658 -42.67 25.03 -18.78
CA GLY A 658 -42.63 23.65 -18.44
C GLY A 658 -41.50 22.91 -19.16
N ILE A 659 -41.38 21.62 -18.94
CA ILE A 659 -40.30 20.78 -19.46
C ILE A 659 -40.22 20.87 -21.00
N PRO A 660 -39.08 21.29 -21.57
CA PRO A 660 -38.88 21.32 -23.03
C PRO A 660 -38.93 19.86 -23.58
N THR A 661 -39.76 19.70 -24.61
CA THR A 661 -39.78 18.45 -25.39
C THR A 661 -39.42 18.76 -26.85
N ALA A 662 -39.06 17.72 -27.63
CA ALA A 662 -38.71 17.93 -29.03
C ALA A 662 -39.83 18.63 -29.80
N PHE A 663 -41.08 18.31 -29.51
CA PHE A 663 -42.25 18.96 -30.09
C PHE A 663 -42.31 20.46 -29.74
N LYS A 664 -42.15 20.84 -28.45
CA LYS A 664 -42.11 22.23 -28.00
C LYS A 664 -40.95 22.99 -28.66
N CYS A 665 -39.80 22.37 -28.81
CA CYS A 665 -38.64 23.02 -29.43
C CYS A 665 -38.86 23.30 -30.91
N VAL A 666 -39.51 22.41 -31.64
CA VAL A 666 -39.86 22.63 -33.04
C VAL A 666 -40.86 23.81 -33.16
N TRP A 667 -41.88 23.84 -32.29
CA TRP A 667 -42.85 24.93 -32.27
C TRP A 667 -42.20 26.28 -31.95
N ARG A 668 -41.35 26.34 -30.96
CA ARG A 668 -40.63 27.56 -30.53
C ARG A 668 -39.75 28.16 -31.61
N HIS A 669 -39.03 27.33 -32.38
CA HIS A 669 -38.08 27.78 -33.36
C HIS A 669 -38.64 27.78 -34.78
N THR A 670 -39.19 26.72 -35.24
CA THR A 670 -39.58 26.57 -36.63
C THR A 670 -40.93 27.17 -36.92
N VAL A 671 -41.96 26.79 -36.15
CA VAL A 671 -43.33 27.26 -36.41
C VAL A 671 -43.47 28.72 -36.10
N TYR A 672 -42.86 29.19 -34.97
CA TYR A 672 -42.92 30.59 -34.58
C TYR A 672 -42.25 31.46 -35.66
N SER A 673 -41.03 31.16 -36.09
CA SER A 673 -40.28 31.92 -37.07
C SER A 673 -41.01 32.00 -38.41
N PHE A 674 -41.62 30.91 -38.86
CA PHE A 674 -42.40 30.86 -40.09
C PHE A 674 -43.64 31.76 -40.01
N CYS A 675 -44.44 31.66 -38.93
CA CYS A 675 -45.68 32.45 -38.71
C CYS A 675 -45.34 33.94 -38.52
N PHE A 676 -44.25 34.27 -37.83
CA PHE A 676 -43.81 35.64 -37.67
C PHE A 676 -43.38 36.28 -39.00
N THR A 677 -42.60 35.57 -39.80
CA THR A 677 -42.21 36.02 -41.14
C THR A 677 -43.42 36.22 -42.06
N LEU A 678 -44.43 35.28 -41.95
CA LEU A 678 -45.69 35.48 -42.67
C LEU A 678 -46.40 36.76 -42.27
N CYS A 679 -46.46 37.06 -40.98
CA CYS A 679 -47.08 38.29 -40.46
C CYS A 679 -46.37 39.54 -40.99
N ILE A 680 -45.00 39.61 -40.84
CA ILE A 680 -44.19 40.73 -41.33
C ILE A 680 -44.34 40.89 -42.85
N SER A 681 -44.31 39.80 -43.63
CA SER A 681 -44.45 39.81 -45.08
C SER A 681 -45.79 40.43 -45.50
N CYS A 682 -46.87 40.15 -44.78
CA CYS A 682 -48.18 40.76 -45.04
C CYS A 682 -48.14 42.29 -44.78
N ILE A 683 -47.43 42.74 -43.73
CA ILE A 683 -47.25 44.18 -43.43
C ILE A 683 -46.44 44.87 -44.54
N VAL A 684 -45.30 44.23 -44.93
CA VAL A 684 -44.47 44.73 -46.05
C VAL A 684 -45.25 44.93 -47.33
N ILE A 685 -45.99 43.86 -47.70
CA ILE A 685 -46.84 43.88 -48.92
C ILE A 685 -47.86 44.99 -48.86
N ARG A 686 -48.50 45.14 -47.68
CA ARG A 686 -49.48 46.19 -47.48
C ARG A 686 -48.88 47.59 -47.59
N SER A 687 -47.75 47.83 -46.94
CA SER A 687 -47.00 49.06 -47.00
C SER A 687 -46.55 49.36 -48.44
N LEU A 688 -46.08 48.34 -49.16
CA LEU A 688 -45.69 48.46 -50.58
C LEU A 688 -46.93 48.82 -51.48
N GLN A 689 -48.06 48.17 -51.27
CA GLN A 689 -49.25 48.44 -52.03
C GLN A 689 -49.67 49.89 -51.88
N ILE A 690 -49.65 50.40 -50.66
CA ILE A 690 -50.03 51.83 -50.40
C ILE A 690 -49.04 52.76 -51.08
N VAL A 691 -47.71 52.51 -50.98
CA VAL A 691 -46.70 53.29 -51.70
C VAL A 691 -46.87 53.21 -53.22
N CYS A 692 -47.19 52.03 -53.73
CA CYS A 692 -47.44 51.83 -55.16
C CYS A 692 -48.67 52.63 -55.65
N ILE A 693 -49.77 52.70 -54.90
CA ILE A 693 -50.97 53.38 -55.25
C ILE A 693 -50.71 54.92 -55.29
N PHE A 694 -50.08 55.48 -54.26
CA PHE A 694 -49.95 56.94 -54.13
C PHE A 694 -48.72 57.58 -54.78
N LYS A 695 -47.57 56.80 -54.94
CA LYS A 695 -46.33 57.35 -55.56
C LYS A 695 -45.96 56.64 -56.85
N LEU A 696 -46.01 55.31 -56.93
CA LEU A 696 -45.48 54.52 -58.06
C LEU A 696 -46.44 54.59 -59.26
N MET A 697 -47.77 54.61 -59.03
CA MET A 697 -48.80 54.77 -60.09
C MET A 697 -48.65 56.07 -60.84
N ALA A 698 -48.29 57.14 -60.16
CA ALA A 698 -48.06 58.44 -60.72
C ALA A 698 -46.78 58.50 -61.57
N LYS A 699 -45.69 57.70 -61.24
CA LYS A 699 -44.40 57.78 -61.92
C LYS A 699 -44.22 56.62 -62.90
N LEU A 700 -44.79 55.41 -62.67
CA LEU A 700 -44.56 54.22 -63.51
C LEU A 700 -45.92 53.42 -63.65
N PRO A 701 -46.89 53.94 -64.33
CA PRO A 701 -48.22 53.30 -64.45
C PRO A 701 -48.16 51.91 -65.09
N LYS A 702 -47.23 51.71 -66.07
CA LYS A 702 -47.07 50.40 -66.77
C LYS A 702 -46.63 49.32 -65.78
N ALA A 703 -45.65 49.60 -64.86
CA ALA A 703 -45.16 48.66 -63.85
C ALA A 703 -46.24 48.33 -62.82
N TYR A 704 -47.04 49.31 -62.40
CA TYR A 704 -48.17 49.08 -61.48
C TYR A 704 -49.25 48.23 -62.08
N ASN A 705 -49.66 48.47 -63.35
CA ASN A 705 -50.63 47.63 -64.02
C ASN A 705 -50.15 46.14 -64.21
N TYR A 706 -48.86 45.95 -64.47
CA TYR A 706 -48.26 44.65 -64.58
C TYR A 706 -48.26 43.92 -63.21
N TRP A 707 -47.84 44.66 -62.13
CA TRP A 707 -47.83 44.13 -60.76
C TRP A 707 -49.24 43.71 -60.29
N THR A 708 -50.26 44.44 -60.60
CA THR A 708 -51.69 44.11 -60.26
C THR A 708 -52.23 43.00 -61.11
N LYS A 709 -51.98 42.95 -62.42
CA LYS A 709 -52.43 41.92 -63.34
C LYS A 709 -51.89 40.52 -62.96
N TYR A 710 -50.63 40.42 -62.54
CA TYR A 710 -50.01 39.13 -62.20
C TYR A 710 -50.10 38.81 -60.72
N LYS A 711 -50.95 39.45 -59.95
CA LYS A 711 -51.08 39.22 -58.50
C LYS A 711 -49.76 39.37 -57.76
N GLY A 712 -48.90 40.29 -58.12
CA GLY A 712 -47.54 40.53 -57.57
C GLY A 712 -47.43 40.43 -56.06
N PRO A 713 -48.34 40.99 -55.24
CA PRO A 713 -48.33 40.83 -53.81
C PRO A 713 -48.29 39.38 -53.30
N TYR A 714 -49.08 38.48 -53.94
CA TYR A 714 -49.09 37.08 -53.53
C TYR A 714 -47.85 36.33 -54.00
N ILE A 715 -47.28 36.72 -55.15
CA ILE A 715 -46.00 36.15 -55.64
C ILE A 715 -44.88 36.53 -54.69
N PHE A 716 -44.79 37.85 -54.31
CA PHE A 716 -43.78 38.28 -53.32
C PHE A 716 -43.88 37.49 -52.02
N MET A 717 -45.11 37.35 -51.48
CA MET A 717 -45.31 36.61 -50.27
C MET A 717 -44.87 35.14 -50.43
N ALA A 718 -45.26 34.49 -51.52
CA ALA A 718 -44.87 33.12 -51.79
C ALA A 718 -43.34 32.92 -51.90
N VAL A 719 -42.63 33.87 -52.56
CA VAL A 719 -41.16 33.83 -52.66
C VAL A 719 -40.51 34.00 -51.30
N VAL A 720 -40.97 34.97 -50.48
CA VAL A 720 -40.40 35.17 -49.12
C VAL A 720 -40.65 33.96 -48.24
N LEU A 721 -41.87 33.38 -48.25
CA LEU A 721 -42.18 32.19 -47.47
C LEU A 721 -41.47 30.96 -47.98
N ALA A 722 -41.25 30.82 -49.30
CA ALA A 722 -40.45 29.72 -49.83
C ALA A 722 -39.00 29.83 -49.40
N LEU A 723 -38.41 31.03 -49.48
CA LEU A 723 -37.04 31.27 -48.96
C LEU A 723 -36.94 30.96 -47.47
N LYS A 724 -37.93 31.44 -46.65
CA LYS A 724 -37.99 31.12 -45.22
C LYS A 724 -38.12 29.63 -44.97
N ALA A 725 -38.98 28.93 -45.70
CA ALA A 725 -39.15 27.47 -45.57
C ALA A 725 -37.89 26.73 -45.90
N VAL A 726 -37.13 27.11 -46.91
CA VAL A 726 -35.86 26.53 -47.27
C VAL A 726 -34.82 26.72 -46.15
N THR A 727 -34.68 27.94 -45.62
CA THR A 727 -33.76 28.21 -44.50
C THR A 727 -34.10 27.40 -43.27
N LEU A 728 -35.37 27.29 -42.91
CA LEU A 728 -35.87 26.51 -41.76
C LEU A 728 -35.68 25.00 -42.00
N MET A 729 -35.87 24.49 -43.24
CA MET A 729 -35.60 23.09 -43.58
C MET A 729 -34.12 22.76 -43.51
N ILE A 730 -33.25 23.58 -44.02
CA ILE A 730 -31.79 23.41 -43.91
C ILE A 730 -31.40 23.36 -42.42
N ASN A 731 -31.96 24.32 -41.65
CA ASN A 731 -31.67 24.39 -40.21
C ASN A 731 -32.18 23.13 -39.46
N PHE A 732 -33.35 22.62 -39.82
CA PHE A 732 -33.92 21.41 -39.22
C PHE A 732 -33.04 20.16 -39.54
N ILE A 733 -32.51 20.05 -40.76
CA ILE A 733 -31.64 18.94 -41.20
C ILE A 733 -30.30 18.98 -40.47
N ILE A 734 -29.67 20.18 -40.40
CA ILE A 734 -28.33 20.35 -39.80
C ILE A 734 -28.40 20.28 -38.27
N SER A 735 -29.40 20.89 -37.69
CA SER A 735 -29.54 21.01 -36.22
C SER A 735 -31.00 20.84 -35.80
N SER A 736 -31.45 19.58 -35.73
CA SER A 736 -32.80 19.25 -35.28
C SER A 736 -33.09 19.90 -33.89
N PRO A 737 -34.16 20.65 -33.73
CA PRO A 737 -34.55 21.20 -32.45
C PRO A 737 -34.89 20.11 -31.45
N ALA A 738 -34.04 19.92 -30.45
CA ALA A 738 -34.21 18.92 -29.40
C ALA A 738 -33.93 19.55 -28.03
N PRO A 739 -34.47 19.02 -26.93
CA PRO A 739 -34.08 19.45 -25.60
C PRO A 739 -32.62 19.11 -25.34
N VAL A 740 -31.87 20.01 -24.72
CA VAL A 740 -30.48 19.84 -24.37
C VAL A 740 -30.23 20.38 -22.97
N GLU A 741 -29.39 19.68 -22.23
CA GLU A 741 -28.91 20.10 -20.91
C GLU A 741 -27.66 20.95 -21.08
N LEU A 742 -27.73 22.21 -20.70
CA LEU A 742 -26.63 23.16 -20.78
C LEU A 742 -26.06 23.41 -19.39
N PRO A 743 -24.77 23.20 -19.13
CA PRO A 743 -24.18 23.56 -17.84
C PRO A 743 -24.19 25.09 -17.68
N LEU A 744 -24.49 25.53 -16.45
CA LEU A 744 -24.41 26.96 -16.10
C LEU A 744 -22.92 27.27 -15.82
N GLU A 745 -22.34 28.26 -16.47
CA GLU A 745 -20.93 28.63 -16.34
C GLU A 745 -20.57 29.04 -14.90
N ASP A 746 -21.47 29.77 -14.21
CA ASP A 746 -21.26 30.23 -12.83
C ASP A 746 -21.45 29.14 -11.78
N ASN A 747 -22.19 28.06 -12.08
CA ASN A 747 -22.48 26.99 -11.15
C ASN A 747 -22.63 25.66 -11.87
N PRO A 748 -21.55 24.88 -11.98
CA PRO A 748 -21.57 23.60 -12.67
C PRO A 748 -22.49 22.53 -12.07
N ALA A 749 -22.98 22.76 -10.85
CA ALA A 749 -23.96 21.87 -10.19
C ALA A 749 -25.37 21.99 -10.80
N ILE A 750 -25.63 23.02 -11.61
CA ILE A 750 -26.95 23.30 -12.19
C ILE A 750 -26.90 23.07 -13.70
N LEU A 751 -27.85 22.29 -14.19
CA LEU A 751 -28.09 22.10 -15.61
C LEU A 751 -29.35 22.87 -16.02
N VAL A 752 -29.22 23.69 -17.05
CA VAL A 752 -30.36 24.37 -17.64
C VAL A 752 -30.88 23.53 -18.80
N LEU A 753 -32.11 23.06 -18.65
CA LEU A 753 -32.78 22.32 -19.71
C LEU A 753 -33.50 23.30 -20.65
N ASP A 754 -33.01 23.48 -21.87
CA ASP A 754 -33.57 24.32 -22.91
C ASP A 754 -33.50 23.65 -24.27
N CYS A 755 -34.05 24.28 -25.28
CA CYS A 755 -33.95 23.79 -26.65
C CYS A 755 -32.55 24.04 -27.25
N LYS A 756 -32.00 23.05 -27.95
CA LYS A 756 -30.73 23.17 -28.65
C LYS A 756 -30.73 24.40 -29.54
N LYS A 757 -29.73 25.26 -29.36
CA LYS A 757 -29.51 26.41 -30.26
C LYS A 757 -29.14 25.89 -31.65
N THR A 758 -29.69 26.56 -32.65
CA THR A 758 -29.36 26.29 -34.04
C THR A 758 -27.90 26.65 -34.38
N HIS A 759 -27.39 26.22 -35.50
CA HIS A 759 -26.05 26.65 -35.92
C HIS A 759 -26.03 28.18 -36.09
N ALA A 760 -25.07 28.87 -35.43
CA ALA A 760 -25.06 30.35 -35.34
C ALA A 760 -25.20 31.06 -36.68
N PHE A 761 -24.55 30.52 -37.74
CA PHE A 761 -24.65 31.07 -39.10
C PHE A 761 -26.08 30.97 -39.67
N LEU A 762 -26.78 29.86 -39.47
CA LEU A 762 -28.15 29.67 -39.96
C LEU A 762 -29.15 30.50 -39.13
N GLU A 763 -28.90 30.67 -37.84
CA GLU A 763 -29.71 31.57 -36.98
C GLU A 763 -29.54 33.03 -37.43
N MET A 764 -28.30 33.44 -37.74
CA MET A 764 -28.07 34.78 -38.29
C MET A 764 -28.77 35.00 -39.64
N LEU A 765 -28.74 33.96 -40.54
CA LEU A 765 -29.41 34.06 -41.85
C LEU A 765 -30.94 34.17 -41.71
N ASP A 766 -31.52 33.37 -40.80
CA ASP A 766 -32.96 33.37 -40.51
C ASP A 766 -33.42 34.71 -39.91
N THR A 767 -32.62 35.22 -38.96
CA THR A 767 -32.86 36.56 -38.36
C THR A 767 -32.66 37.69 -39.34
N ALA A 768 -31.64 37.61 -40.21
CA ALA A 768 -31.34 38.61 -41.23
C ALA A 768 -32.49 38.80 -42.21
N LEU A 769 -33.20 37.71 -42.57
CA LEU A 769 -34.38 37.78 -43.41
C LEU A 769 -35.50 38.60 -42.76
N ASP A 770 -35.84 38.31 -41.50
CA ASP A 770 -36.86 39.04 -40.77
C ASP A 770 -36.47 40.48 -40.47
N MET A 771 -35.19 40.76 -40.24
CA MET A 771 -34.65 42.11 -40.09
C MET A 771 -34.74 42.91 -41.40
N SER A 772 -34.40 42.27 -42.52
CA SER A 772 -34.46 42.92 -43.84
C SER A 772 -35.93 43.31 -44.22
N LEU A 773 -36.89 42.41 -43.92
CA LEU A 773 -38.31 42.69 -44.10
C LEU A 773 -38.77 43.82 -43.17
N SER A 774 -38.31 43.88 -41.93
CA SER A 774 -38.63 44.95 -40.98
C SER A 774 -38.05 46.27 -41.41
N VAL A 775 -36.84 46.32 -41.94
CA VAL A 775 -36.21 47.54 -42.55
C VAL A 775 -37.02 47.98 -43.74
N LEU A 776 -37.45 47.05 -44.63
CA LEU A 776 -38.29 47.40 -45.75
C LEU A 776 -39.65 47.99 -45.32
N CYS A 777 -40.28 47.40 -44.25
CA CYS A 777 -41.43 47.95 -43.62
C CYS A 777 -41.21 49.40 -43.14
N PHE A 778 -40.10 49.66 -42.46
CA PHE A 778 -39.77 51.01 -41.97
C PHE A 778 -39.56 51.98 -43.15
N CYS A 779 -38.82 51.57 -44.17
CA CYS A 779 -38.57 52.39 -45.39
C CYS A 779 -39.89 52.76 -46.06
N PHE A 780 -40.77 51.79 -46.28
CA PHE A 780 -42.08 52.07 -46.88
C PHE A 780 -42.98 52.90 -45.98
N ALA A 781 -42.94 52.71 -44.71
CA ALA A 781 -43.65 53.56 -43.75
C ALA A 781 -43.11 55.00 -43.75
N TYR A 782 -41.80 55.19 -43.82
CA TYR A 782 -41.19 56.52 -43.87
C TYR A 782 -41.60 57.27 -45.16
N VAL A 783 -41.59 56.56 -46.33
CA VAL A 783 -42.06 57.07 -47.59
C VAL A 783 -43.54 57.44 -47.55
N GLY A 784 -44.35 56.69 -46.81
CA GLY A 784 -45.78 56.84 -46.66
C GLY A 784 -46.27 57.85 -45.61
N LYS A 785 -45.36 58.58 -44.93
CA LYS A 785 -45.75 59.50 -43.81
C LYS A 785 -46.70 60.67 -44.23
N GLU A 786 -46.63 61.03 -45.55
CA GLU A 786 -47.45 62.18 -46.11
C GLU A 786 -48.75 61.76 -46.76
N PHE A 787 -49.14 60.45 -46.69
CA PHE A 787 -50.35 59.95 -47.37
C PHE A 787 -51.62 60.30 -46.61
N PRO A 788 -52.83 60.15 -47.25
CA PRO A 788 -54.10 60.52 -46.64
C PRO A 788 -54.27 59.83 -45.28
N LYS A 789 -54.93 60.56 -44.34
CA LYS A 789 -55.09 60.18 -42.95
C LYS A 789 -55.66 58.74 -42.75
N ASN A 790 -56.62 58.36 -43.61
CA ASN A 790 -57.28 57.02 -43.56
C ASN A 790 -56.37 55.85 -44.06
N TYR A 791 -55.34 56.19 -44.83
CA TYR A 791 -54.31 55.25 -45.33
C TYR A 791 -52.99 55.51 -44.63
N ASN A 792 -52.85 56.36 -43.63
CA ASN A 792 -51.59 56.66 -42.98
C ASN A 792 -51.33 55.63 -41.83
N GLU A 793 -51.18 54.44 -42.25
CA GLU A 793 -50.71 53.33 -41.34
C GLU A 793 -49.20 53.48 -41.05
N ALA A 794 -48.53 54.35 -41.85
CA ALA A 794 -47.09 54.55 -41.79
C ALA A 794 -46.57 54.94 -40.42
N LYS A 795 -47.30 55.81 -39.71
CA LYS A 795 -46.90 56.26 -38.38
C LYS A 795 -46.88 55.09 -37.33
N TYR A 796 -47.84 54.20 -37.41
CA TYR A 796 -48.00 53.11 -36.47
C TYR A 796 -47.04 51.98 -36.84
N ILE A 797 -46.85 51.71 -38.10
CA ILE A 797 -45.84 50.75 -38.61
C ILE A 797 -44.44 51.20 -38.25
N ALA A 798 -44.11 52.50 -38.43
CA ALA A 798 -42.83 53.04 -38.00
C ALA A 798 -42.59 52.94 -36.53
N LEU A 799 -43.64 53.25 -35.68
CA LEU A 799 -43.56 53.08 -34.26
C LEU A 799 -43.30 51.60 -33.84
N TRP A 800 -44.03 50.66 -34.48
CA TRP A 800 -43.83 49.24 -34.19
C TRP A 800 -42.45 48.78 -34.63
N THR A 801 -41.98 49.12 -35.81
CA THR A 801 -40.65 48.69 -36.30
C THR A 801 -39.52 49.29 -35.49
N THR A 802 -39.63 50.52 -35.01
CA THR A 802 -38.69 51.12 -34.07
C THR A 802 -38.67 50.36 -32.75
N SER A 803 -39.85 50.08 -32.19
CA SER A 803 -39.98 49.24 -30.98
C SER A 803 -39.37 47.86 -31.16
N TYR A 804 -39.58 47.23 -32.34
CA TYR A 804 -38.97 45.94 -32.66
C TYR A 804 -37.42 45.98 -32.65
N PHE A 805 -36.80 47.02 -33.26
CA PHE A 805 -35.33 47.15 -33.20
C PHE A 805 -34.85 47.40 -31.76
N THR A 806 -35.57 48.25 -31.00
CA THR A 806 -35.20 48.56 -29.63
C THR A 806 -35.26 47.29 -28.75
N THR A 807 -36.29 46.47 -28.93
CA THR A 807 -36.44 45.25 -28.17
C THR A 807 -35.34 44.22 -28.51
N TRP A 808 -34.79 44.22 -29.75
CA TRP A 808 -33.62 43.41 -30.12
C TRP A 808 -32.38 43.80 -29.33
N VAL A 809 -32.15 45.12 -29.20
CA VAL A 809 -30.99 45.63 -28.43
C VAL A 809 -31.16 45.26 -26.96
N ILE A 810 -32.36 45.43 -26.40
CA ILE A 810 -32.67 45.06 -25.02
C ILE A 810 -32.48 43.53 -24.81
N LEU A 811 -32.96 42.70 -25.74
CA LEU A 811 -32.80 41.26 -25.68
C LEU A 811 -31.32 40.85 -25.66
N PHE A 812 -30.53 41.45 -26.56
CA PHE A 812 -29.07 41.17 -26.63
C PHE A 812 -28.39 41.50 -25.30
N VAL A 813 -28.70 42.69 -24.73
CA VAL A 813 -28.12 43.09 -23.44
C VAL A 813 -28.60 42.16 -22.31
N ALA A 814 -29.88 41.80 -22.31
CA ALA A 814 -30.43 40.91 -21.26
C ALA A 814 -29.82 39.49 -21.28
N ILE A 815 -29.61 38.90 -22.48
CA ILE A 815 -29.04 37.58 -22.63
C ILE A 815 -27.55 37.60 -22.25
N THR A 816 -26.81 38.66 -22.57
CA THR A 816 -25.38 38.80 -22.20
C THR A 816 -25.20 39.08 -20.72
N ALA A 817 -26.08 39.83 -20.08
CA ALA A 817 -26.02 40.12 -18.65
C ALA A 817 -26.50 38.97 -17.74
N TYR A 818 -27.41 38.14 -18.22
CA TYR A 818 -28.04 37.05 -17.45
C TYR A 818 -28.03 35.74 -18.26
N PRO A 819 -26.88 35.15 -18.51
CA PRO A 819 -26.80 33.87 -19.19
C PRO A 819 -27.42 32.75 -18.35
N GLY A 820 -27.96 31.71 -18.96
CA GLY A 820 -28.45 30.53 -18.30
C GLY A 820 -29.99 30.48 -18.15
N VAL A 821 -30.51 30.32 -16.95
CA VAL A 821 -31.92 29.96 -16.65
C VAL A 821 -32.91 31.00 -17.17
N LEU A 822 -32.53 32.30 -17.27
CA LEU A 822 -33.38 33.40 -17.70
C LEU A 822 -33.49 33.59 -19.20
N VAL A 823 -32.63 32.98 -20.00
CA VAL A 823 -32.61 33.12 -21.47
C VAL A 823 -33.96 32.73 -22.11
N PRO A 824 -34.60 31.58 -21.79
CA PRO A 824 -35.90 31.23 -22.31
C PRO A 824 -37.00 32.26 -21.96
N PHE A 825 -36.94 32.82 -20.76
CA PHE A 825 -37.88 33.85 -20.31
C PHE A 825 -37.73 35.14 -21.13
N PHE A 826 -36.51 35.66 -21.31
CA PHE A 826 -36.27 36.85 -22.08
C PHE A 826 -36.65 36.68 -23.55
N ASN A 827 -36.37 35.52 -24.15
CA ASN A 827 -36.83 35.25 -25.50
C ASN A 827 -38.33 35.23 -25.64
N ALA A 828 -39.05 34.61 -24.69
CA ALA A 828 -40.49 34.58 -24.68
C ALA A 828 -41.09 35.97 -24.47
N LEU A 829 -40.51 36.77 -23.54
CA LEU A 829 -40.96 38.16 -23.26
C LEU A 829 -40.76 39.05 -24.50
N PHE A 830 -39.59 38.95 -25.15
CA PHE A 830 -39.33 39.67 -26.42
C PHE A 830 -40.38 39.33 -27.46
N ASN A 831 -40.71 38.05 -27.65
CA ASN A 831 -41.73 37.66 -28.61
C ASN A 831 -43.10 38.22 -28.26
N VAL A 832 -43.51 38.15 -26.98
CA VAL A 832 -44.82 38.73 -26.54
C VAL A 832 -44.91 40.23 -26.77
N VAL A 833 -43.86 41.00 -26.42
CA VAL A 833 -43.82 42.43 -26.61
C VAL A 833 -43.97 42.82 -28.10
N ASN A 834 -43.26 42.10 -28.98
CA ASN A 834 -43.33 42.37 -30.43
C ASN A 834 -44.66 42.00 -31.03
N LEU A 835 -45.29 40.88 -30.59
CA LEU A 835 -46.62 40.50 -31.05
C LEU A 835 -47.68 41.51 -30.61
N LEU A 836 -47.62 41.95 -29.31
CA LEU A 836 -48.50 42.97 -28.79
C LEU A 836 -48.32 44.31 -29.53
N GLY A 837 -47.06 44.67 -29.86
CA GLY A 837 -46.74 45.85 -30.66
C GLY A 837 -47.42 45.85 -32.02
N ILE A 838 -47.50 44.72 -32.70
CA ILE A 838 -48.23 44.55 -33.95
C ILE A 838 -49.75 44.69 -33.74
N VAL A 839 -50.30 43.97 -32.77
CA VAL A 839 -51.77 43.99 -32.52
C VAL A 839 -52.23 45.41 -32.14
N ILE A 840 -51.55 46.03 -31.21
CA ILE A 840 -51.90 47.38 -30.75
C ILE A 840 -51.59 48.44 -31.80
N GLY A 841 -50.37 48.40 -32.39
CA GLY A 841 -49.93 49.41 -33.30
C GLY A 841 -50.63 49.39 -34.66
N TYR A 842 -50.77 48.18 -35.25
CA TYR A 842 -51.38 48.07 -36.58
C TYR A 842 -52.94 48.00 -36.53
N PHE A 843 -53.48 47.17 -35.66
CA PHE A 843 -54.89 46.89 -35.64
C PHE A 843 -55.69 47.83 -34.63
N GLY A 844 -55.06 48.29 -33.55
CA GLY A 844 -55.71 49.11 -32.53
C GLY A 844 -56.44 50.35 -33.08
N PRO A 845 -55.76 51.16 -33.91
CA PRO A 845 -56.39 52.34 -34.53
C PRO A 845 -57.61 52.03 -35.40
N LYS A 846 -57.55 50.87 -36.05
CA LYS A 846 -58.65 50.41 -36.93
C LYS A 846 -59.84 49.90 -36.15
N CYS A 847 -59.61 49.16 -35.09
CA CYS A 847 -60.66 48.77 -34.12
C CYS A 847 -61.31 50.02 -33.46
N TYR A 848 -60.50 50.98 -33.08
CA TYR A 848 -61.00 52.23 -32.55
C TYR A 848 -61.96 52.89 -33.51
N ILE A 849 -61.65 52.96 -34.81
CA ILE A 849 -62.57 53.50 -35.83
C ILE A 849 -63.85 52.63 -35.96
N ILE A 850 -63.74 51.33 -35.94
CA ILE A 850 -64.88 50.46 -36.13
C ILE A 850 -65.85 50.60 -34.93
N PHE A 851 -65.37 50.67 -33.67
CA PHE A 851 -66.21 50.69 -32.51
C PHE A 851 -66.68 52.08 -32.06
N PHE A 852 -65.76 53.03 -32.15
CA PHE A 852 -66.07 54.40 -31.55
C PHE A 852 -66.35 55.47 -32.60
N HIS A 853 -66.03 55.26 -33.89
CA HIS A 853 -66.30 56.27 -34.96
C HIS A 853 -66.83 55.57 -36.25
N PRO A 854 -67.94 54.86 -36.18
CA PRO A 854 -68.50 54.13 -37.31
C PRO A 854 -68.86 55.12 -38.47
N GLU A 855 -69.12 56.39 -38.22
CA GLU A 855 -69.36 57.41 -39.23
C GLU A 855 -68.14 57.60 -40.14
N ARG A 856 -66.93 57.30 -39.71
CA ARG A 856 -65.70 57.37 -40.49
C ARG A 856 -65.45 56.07 -41.27
N ASN A 857 -66.18 55.02 -41.05
CA ASN A 857 -66.08 53.73 -41.76
C ASN A 857 -67.03 53.69 -42.99
N THR A 858 -67.22 54.81 -43.73
CA THR A 858 -68.06 54.89 -44.93
C THR A 858 -67.23 55.15 -46.17
N SER A 859 -67.73 54.67 -47.32
CA SER A 859 -67.03 54.79 -48.62
C SER A 859 -66.93 56.30 -49.01
N ALA A 860 -67.92 57.11 -48.65
CA ALA A 860 -67.90 58.50 -48.89
C ALA A 860 -66.81 59.26 -48.14
N TYR A 861 -66.59 58.93 -46.85
CA TYR A 861 -65.54 59.53 -46.03
C TYR A 861 -64.14 59.19 -46.56
N PHE A 862 -63.92 57.99 -47.02
CA PHE A 862 -62.69 57.58 -47.63
C PHE A 862 -62.43 58.26 -49.00
N GLN A 863 -63.43 58.48 -49.79
CA GLN A 863 -63.34 59.16 -51.07
C GLN A 863 -62.99 60.66 -50.87
N THR A 864 -63.63 61.31 -49.89
CA THR A 864 -63.37 62.69 -49.56
C THR A 864 -61.93 62.92 -49.08
N ASP A 865 -61.40 61.98 -48.27
CA ASP A 865 -60.06 62.10 -47.80
C ASP A 865 -59.02 61.93 -48.96
N ILE A 866 -59.30 61.09 -49.89
CA ILE A 866 -58.46 60.89 -51.10
C ILE A 866 -58.53 62.17 -51.97
N GLN A 867 -59.75 62.72 -52.19
CA GLN A 867 -59.88 63.93 -52.99
C GLN A 867 -59.15 65.14 -52.35
N THR A 868 -59.27 65.28 -51.03
CA THR A 868 -58.54 66.37 -50.31
C THR A 868 -57.02 66.21 -50.43
N TYR A 869 -56.50 64.99 -50.37
CA TYR A 869 -55.11 64.70 -50.58
C TYR A 869 -54.66 65.04 -51.99
N THR A 870 -55.41 64.63 -53.01
CA THR A 870 -55.08 64.82 -54.40
C THR A 870 -55.10 66.38 -54.76
N MET A 871 -56.04 67.12 -54.17
CA MET A 871 -56.07 68.62 -54.29
C MET A 871 -54.88 69.29 -53.60
N ARG A 872 -54.35 68.79 -52.55
CA ARG A 872 -53.14 69.32 -51.89
C ARG A 872 -51.83 69.01 -52.64
N GLN A 873 -51.83 68.10 -53.55
CA GLN A 873 -50.67 67.74 -54.37
C GLN A 873 -50.65 68.44 -55.75
N LYS A 874 -51.79 69.01 -56.16
CA LYS A 874 -51.80 69.93 -57.31
C LYS A 874 -51.48 71.35 -56.81
#